data_e96bda34eb62b4cb16b71429991a320e
#
_entry.id   e96bda34eb62b4cb16b71429991a320e
#
_cell.length_a   1.000
_cell.length_b   1.000
_cell.length_c   1.000
_cell.angle_alpha   90.00
_cell.angle_beta   90.00
_cell.angle_gamma   90.00
#
_symmetry.space_group_name_H-M   'P 1'
#
loop_
_entity.id
_entity.type
_entity.pdbx_description
1 polymer ?
#
loop_
_entity_poly.entity_id
_entity_poly.type
_entity_poly.pdbx_seq_one_letter_code
_entity_poly.pdbx_strand_id
1 'polypeptide(L)'
;LKNKFLMLSSITAIAICSYAKDVELRDLNVTANLSGVESVTKQGKYLGSTSVSKETISSIPSLNRGLTDILKTNPSVQFSNIQITSKNSGEIDPQDISINGAKFYQNNFMIDGLNINNDLNPSARVSEQVNIPGKIFPDLGSISQGINLDAGLVDTLNVYDSSISSRYGGFQGGVIEAKTRNPRKGFHGKLSTSYSSDKWTKFYIDDIEQEEFKNSYSHTSQPKFTKWKQILELEGYLTDDFGLLFNYSQTRSKIPLVGYDKRFVSDKKDSYEQERIQRRKNENFFLKANWFATDRLTITPTIIYAPNSGIYFNDTTKDSKQTMKSGGLTASVDLNYDFDLLNFKQIFGYSKLESSRDSEKEYWIQWQPSNKRPWGSRASFEGGYGDINQEQESFSYAATLEFEPIDFLNIEHNFATGFDYRYSKGSYKIPNGFYTVTATRNLKPGEACSPNDPWCSMDAGNGGVNHYATIWEKYSKGKIDAKINQFALWFEDEMRLGNLILRPGLRFDSDDYMNKDTLAPRFSSTYDLFGDSSTKINFGLNRYYGRNSFAYALKDGKQKLRSRWKRRDPKNYSEWVEDTAWNSRNQKSEYIFRELKIPYDDELAIGINQEIGNFDLVLKYVKRDGKDQVTQRKASVEGISPDGSKYKTDSMVYTNNGISKSDIYTFSIRNVNAYELEGTKHKFELGFNYTDKKSNFSTYDDDTSLDPNIKLDGKYMKSSERPQEDYNKNWTLRFSTISSIPQLNMKWGNMFILENGRKDIKRIGTEIYQGEKIEVFETKRLKKSFVWDTRFGFNWNLPKKSEFFANIDILNVLNRKNAVASENKFVFSQRSFSDVVTYQTGRQFWLELGYRW
;
A
#
# COMPACT_ATOMS: atom_id res chain seq x y z
N LEU A 1 4.12 -4.25 -34.43
CA LEU A 1 3.02 -3.30 -34.07
C LEU A 1 3.44 -2.26 -33.01
N LYS A 2 4.44 -2.52 -32.16
CA LYS A 2 4.91 -1.56 -31.12
C LYS A 2 5.65 -0.33 -31.66
N ASN A 3 6.26 -0.40 -32.82
CA ASN A 3 7.07 0.71 -33.36
C ASN A 3 6.33 1.62 -34.37
N LYS A 4 5.10 1.33 -34.73
CA LYS A 4 4.30 2.19 -35.63
C LYS A 4 3.33 3.13 -34.94
N PHE A 5 3.07 2.93 -33.64
CA PHE A 5 2.19 3.81 -32.85
C PHE A 5 2.90 5.06 -32.31
N LEU A 6 4.22 5.04 -32.21
CA LEU A 6 5.01 6.19 -31.71
C LEU A 6 5.26 7.28 -32.78
N MET A 7 5.09 6.97 -34.07
CA MET A 7 5.30 7.96 -35.14
C MET A 7 4.03 8.69 -35.57
N LEU A 8 2.84 8.18 -35.25
CA LEU A 8 1.59 8.87 -35.59
C LEU A 8 1.16 9.90 -34.52
N SER A 9 1.68 9.81 -33.28
CA SER A 9 1.34 10.74 -32.21
C SER A 9 2.08 12.07 -32.25
N SER A 10 3.20 12.15 -33.01
CA SER A 10 4.03 13.36 -33.08
C SER A 10 3.60 14.35 -34.17
N ILE A 11 2.76 13.97 -35.12
CA ILE A 11 2.37 14.83 -36.24
C ILE A 11 1.00 15.49 -36.02
N THR A 12 0.11 14.89 -35.22
CA THR A 12 -1.23 15.43 -34.95
C THR A 12 -1.22 16.53 -33.87
N ALA A 13 -0.22 16.59 -33.01
CA ALA A 13 -0.13 17.59 -31.94
C ALA A 13 0.32 18.97 -32.41
N ILE A 14 0.95 19.09 -33.59
CA ILE A 14 1.49 20.37 -34.10
C ILE A 14 0.45 21.13 -34.95
N ALA A 15 -0.58 20.46 -35.47
CA ALA A 15 -1.57 21.09 -36.35
C ALA A 15 -2.76 21.76 -35.63
N ILE A 16 -2.91 21.62 -34.31
CA ILE A 16 -4.05 22.14 -33.53
C ILE A 16 -3.74 23.52 -32.88
N CYS A 17 -2.51 24.01 -32.94
CA CYS A 17 -2.11 25.25 -32.25
C CYS A 17 -2.45 26.56 -32.98
N SER A 18 -3.17 26.59 -34.07
CA SER A 18 -3.34 27.80 -34.91
C SER A 18 -4.72 28.43 -35.00
N TYR A 19 -5.71 27.96 -34.26
CA TYR A 19 -7.04 28.57 -34.24
C TYR A 19 -7.65 28.66 -32.84
N ALA A 20 -7.35 29.73 -32.13
CA ALA A 20 -8.15 30.18 -31.00
C ALA A 20 -8.44 31.69 -31.18
N LYS A 21 -9.65 32.00 -31.58
CA LYS A 21 -10.21 33.35 -31.47
C LYS A 21 -10.79 33.54 -30.08
N ASP A 22 -10.48 34.64 -29.44
CA ASP A 22 -11.08 35.08 -28.16
C ASP A 22 -12.61 35.22 -28.31
N VAL A 23 -13.34 34.43 -27.56
CA VAL A 23 -14.78 34.58 -27.35
C VAL A 23 -14.98 34.83 -25.86
N GLU A 24 -15.46 36.03 -25.51
CA GLU A 24 -15.95 36.31 -24.14
C GLU A 24 -17.17 35.45 -23.84
N LEU A 25 -17.07 34.57 -22.84
CA LEU A 25 -18.14 33.70 -22.42
C LEU A 25 -18.80 34.21 -21.13
N ARG A 26 -20.13 34.16 -21.12
CA ARG A 26 -20.95 34.42 -19.95
C ARG A 26 -20.48 33.55 -18.77
N ASP A 27 -20.29 34.18 -17.62
CA ASP A 27 -20.06 33.53 -16.34
C ASP A 27 -21.23 32.60 -16.00
N LEU A 28 -21.10 31.35 -16.34
CA LEU A 28 -21.86 30.29 -15.70
C LEU A 28 -21.24 30.12 -14.31
N ASN A 29 -21.86 30.72 -13.32
CA ASN A 29 -21.60 30.44 -11.92
C ASN A 29 -21.97 28.98 -11.62
N VAL A 30 -21.09 28.05 -11.99
CA VAL A 30 -20.98 26.79 -11.25
C VAL A 30 -20.36 27.20 -9.91
N THR A 31 -21.21 27.50 -8.95
CA THR A 31 -20.84 27.59 -7.56
C THR A 31 -20.59 26.19 -7.00
N ALA A 32 -19.58 25.48 -7.53
CA ALA A 32 -18.70 24.80 -6.63
C ALA A 32 -18.09 25.92 -5.79
N ASN A 33 -18.45 26.02 -4.51
CA ASN A 33 -17.82 26.93 -3.58
C ASN A 33 -16.30 26.68 -3.58
N LEU A 34 -15.61 27.27 -4.54
CA LEU A 34 -14.17 27.47 -4.58
C LEU A 34 -13.83 28.70 -3.72
N SER A 35 -14.47 28.81 -2.55
CA SER A 35 -13.87 29.56 -1.46
C SER A 35 -12.57 28.83 -1.16
N GLY A 36 -11.44 29.43 -1.50
CA GLY A 36 -10.13 28.82 -1.37
C GLY A 36 -10.01 28.15 -0.02
N VAL A 37 -9.55 26.89 0.00
CA VAL A 37 -9.37 26.16 1.25
C VAL A 37 -8.43 27.00 2.11
N GLU A 38 -8.97 27.62 3.13
CA GLU A 38 -8.26 28.59 3.95
C GLU A 38 -7.47 27.93 5.08
N SER A 39 -7.80 26.65 5.41
CA SER A 39 -7.10 25.78 6.34
C SER A 39 -6.23 24.74 5.65
N VAL A 40 -5.30 24.12 6.36
CA VAL A 40 -4.43 23.02 5.85
C VAL A 40 -5.28 21.83 5.41
N THR A 41 -6.21 21.39 6.27
CA THR A 41 -7.26 20.43 5.93
C THR A 41 -8.62 21.06 6.21
N LYS A 42 -9.67 20.54 5.57
CA LYS A 42 -11.05 20.94 5.81
C LYS A 42 -11.80 19.81 6.48
N GLN A 43 -12.46 20.11 7.59
CA GLN A 43 -13.41 19.17 8.20
C GLN A 43 -14.60 19.01 7.24
N GLY A 44 -14.99 17.76 6.97
CA GLY A 44 -16.22 17.49 6.24
C GLY A 44 -17.45 17.75 7.10
N LYS A 45 -18.64 17.58 6.48
CA LYS A 45 -19.93 17.80 7.12
C LYS A 45 -20.14 16.91 8.36
N TYR A 46 -19.55 15.71 8.38
CA TYR A 46 -19.71 14.71 9.44
C TYR A 46 -18.41 14.47 10.17
N LEU A 47 -18.52 13.99 11.42
CA LEU A 47 -17.39 13.54 12.20
C LEU A 47 -16.59 12.48 11.43
N GLY A 48 -15.24 12.61 11.43
CA GLY A 48 -14.35 11.66 10.75
C GLY A 48 -14.22 11.81 9.24
N SER A 49 -14.79 12.86 8.66
CA SER A 49 -14.59 13.23 7.26
C SER A 49 -13.62 14.41 7.17
N THR A 50 -12.52 14.25 6.44
CA THR A 50 -11.49 15.27 6.24
C THR A 50 -11.13 15.37 4.77
N SER A 51 -10.98 16.57 4.24
CA SER A 51 -10.59 16.85 2.86
C SER A 51 -9.28 17.60 2.80
N VAL A 52 -8.41 17.22 1.87
CA VAL A 52 -7.14 17.89 1.56
C VAL A 52 -7.21 18.42 0.15
N SER A 53 -7.07 19.73 -0.02
CA SER A 53 -7.18 20.40 -1.33
C SER A 53 -5.90 20.30 -2.15
N LYS A 54 -6.02 20.48 -3.47
CA LYS A 54 -4.90 20.61 -4.42
C LYS A 54 -3.86 21.64 -3.94
N GLU A 55 -4.28 22.76 -3.38
CA GLU A 55 -3.37 23.76 -2.88
C GLU A 55 -2.49 23.22 -1.75
N THR A 56 -3.10 22.57 -0.77
CA THR A 56 -2.37 21.89 0.32
C THR A 56 -1.45 20.80 -0.22
N ILE A 57 -1.96 19.93 -1.11
CA ILE A 57 -1.20 18.84 -1.74
C ILE A 57 0.07 19.36 -2.42
N SER A 58 -0.03 20.50 -3.11
CA SER A 58 1.12 21.10 -3.81
C SER A 58 2.11 21.80 -2.88
N SER A 59 1.68 22.18 -1.67
CA SER A 59 2.46 23.01 -0.73
C SER A 59 3.17 22.20 0.36
N ILE A 60 2.72 20.98 0.66
CA ILE A 60 3.36 20.13 1.67
C ILE A 60 4.56 19.36 1.09
N PRO A 61 5.62 19.12 1.90
CA PRO A 61 6.74 18.28 1.49
C PRO A 61 6.31 16.82 1.31
N SER A 62 6.83 16.17 0.26
CA SER A 62 6.46 14.77 -0.07
C SER A 62 7.66 14.01 -0.63
N LEU A 63 7.85 12.77 -0.18
CA LEU A 63 8.98 11.94 -0.57
C LEU A 63 8.95 11.52 -2.04
N ASN A 64 7.88 10.86 -2.47
CA ASN A 64 7.72 10.31 -3.83
C ASN A 64 6.53 10.95 -4.57
N ARG A 65 5.79 11.84 -3.92
CA ARG A 65 4.58 12.51 -4.43
C ARG A 65 3.49 11.53 -4.88
N GLY A 66 3.34 10.43 -4.14
CA GLY A 66 2.23 9.49 -4.31
C GLY A 66 1.01 9.89 -3.48
N LEU A 67 -0.11 9.25 -3.75
CA LEU A 67 -1.38 9.49 -3.06
C LEU A 67 -1.25 9.35 -1.53
N THR A 68 -0.55 8.32 -1.05
CA THR A 68 -0.37 8.05 0.38
C THR A 68 0.49 9.11 1.10
N ASP A 69 1.37 9.81 0.39
CA ASP A 69 2.17 10.87 1.01
C ASP A 69 1.31 12.04 1.51
N ILE A 70 0.18 12.31 0.83
CA ILE A 70 -0.78 13.37 1.21
C ILE A 70 -1.42 13.07 2.57
N LEU A 71 -1.64 11.79 2.86
CA LEU A 71 -2.31 11.33 4.09
C LEU A 71 -1.53 11.63 5.38
N LYS A 72 -0.27 12.07 5.27
CA LYS A 72 0.51 12.55 6.41
C LYS A 72 -0.11 13.76 7.12
N THR A 73 -0.98 14.49 6.45
CA THR A 73 -1.74 15.60 7.06
C THR A 73 -2.85 15.12 7.99
N ASN A 74 -3.39 13.91 7.79
CA ASN A 74 -4.51 13.40 8.60
C ASN A 74 -4.01 12.72 9.87
N PRO A 75 -4.41 13.16 11.08
CA PRO A 75 -3.95 12.59 12.34
C PRO A 75 -4.40 11.13 12.57
N SER A 76 -5.54 10.70 12.01
CA SER A 76 -6.07 9.32 12.17
C SER A 76 -5.30 8.28 11.35
N VAL A 77 -4.38 8.70 10.46
CA VAL A 77 -3.61 7.81 9.59
C VAL A 77 -2.25 7.52 10.20
N GLN A 78 -1.93 6.25 10.39
CA GLN A 78 -0.62 5.78 10.84
C GLN A 78 0.15 5.15 9.67
N PHE A 79 1.46 5.37 9.63
CA PHE A 79 2.35 4.89 8.56
C PHE A 79 3.26 3.78 9.03
N SER A 80 3.50 2.81 8.16
CA SER A 80 4.58 1.84 8.35
C SER A 80 5.93 2.48 7.98
N ASN A 81 6.66 2.96 8.97
CA ASN A 81 7.96 3.59 8.74
C ASN A 81 9.07 2.61 8.32
N ILE A 82 8.80 1.31 8.34
CA ILE A 82 9.74 0.28 7.87
C ILE A 82 10.05 0.42 6.38
N GLN A 83 9.16 1.03 5.60
CA GLN A 83 9.35 1.22 4.15
C GLN A 83 10.26 2.38 3.79
N ILE A 84 10.45 3.35 4.70
CA ILE A 84 11.34 4.50 4.50
C ILE A 84 12.48 4.42 5.50
N THR A 85 13.49 3.64 5.15
CA THR A 85 14.69 3.47 6.00
C THR A 85 15.94 3.92 5.26
N SER A 86 16.99 4.18 6.00
CA SER A 86 18.31 4.47 5.43
C SER A 86 18.83 3.34 4.53
N LYS A 87 18.35 2.10 4.74
CA LYS A 87 18.81 0.95 3.95
C LYS A 87 18.17 0.90 2.57
N ASN A 88 16.95 1.44 2.40
CA ASN A 88 16.14 1.33 1.18
C ASN A 88 15.67 2.70 0.61
N SER A 89 16.48 3.74 0.80
CA SER A 89 16.14 5.10 0.36
C SER A 89 15.93 5.27 -1.15
N GLY A 90 16.35 4.30 -1.96
CA GLY A 90 16.09 4.26 -3.40
C GLY A 90 14.69 3.78 -3.80
N GLU A 91 13.88 3.24 -2.88
CA GLU A 91 12.53 2.74 -3.18
C GLU A 91 11.53 3.87 -3.50
N ILE A 92 10.53 3.55 -4.34
CA ILE A 92 9.50 4.49 -4.78
C ILE A 92 8.06 4.01 -4.53
N ASP A 93 7.90 2.81 -3.98
CA ASP A 93 6.58 2.25 -3.68
C ASP A 93 5.83 3.08 -2.62
N PRO A 94 4.49 3.14 -2.69
CA PRO A 94 3.68 3.81 -1.68
C PRO A 94 3.83 3.14 -0.32
N GLN A 95 3.73 3.93 0.74
CA GLN A 95 3.73 3.41 2.10
C GLN A 95 2.40 2.74 2.45
N ASP A 96 2.45 1.68 3.25
CA ASP A 96 1.26 1.14 3.87
C ASP A 96 0.78 2.01 5.00
N ILE A 97 -0.52 2.11 5.13
CA ILE A 97 -1.20 2.93 6.13
C ILE A 97 -2.23 2.13 6.91
N SER A 98 -2.41 2.50 8.17
CA SER A 98 -3.48 2.04 9.04
C SER A 98 -4.38 3.21 9.39
N ILE A 99 -5.69 3.04 9.27
CA ILE A 99 -6.69 4.01 9.72
C ILE A 99 -7.43 3.40 10.91
N ASN A 100 -7.49 4.14 12.02
CA ASN A 100 -8.18 3.72 13.25
C ASN A 100 -7.80 2.31 13.73
N GLY A 101 -6.53 1.95 13.57
CA GLY A 101 -6.02 0.66 14.04
C GLY A 101 -6.30 -0.54 13.10
N ALA A 102 -6.97 -0.38 11.98
CA ALA A 102 -7.17 -1.45 11.00
C ALA A 102 -5.85 -1.89 10.34
N LYS A 103 -5.82 -3.07 9.76
CA LYS A 103 -4.69 -3.54 8.95
C LYS A 103 -4.62 -2.74 7.66
N PHE A 104 -3.42 -2.58 7.09
CA PHE A 104 -3.23 -1.78 5.87
C PHE A 104 -4.07 -2.24 4.67
N TYR A 105 -4.37 -3.53 4.57
CA TYR A 105 -5.21 -4.10 3.52
C TYR A 105 -6.72 -3.99 3.79
N GLN A 106 -7.14 -3.46 4.94
CA GLN A 106 -8.54 -3.28 5.32
C GLN A 106 -9.10 -1.88 4.97
N ASN A 107 -8.27 -1.01 4.37
CA ASN A 107 -8.73 0.29 3.88
C ASN A 107 -9.29 0.18 2.45
N ASN A 108 -10.26 1.03 2.12
CA ASN A 108 -10.78 1.15 0.76
C ASN A 108 -10.17 2.37 0.06
N PHE A 109 -9.45 2.12 -1.04
CA PHE A 109 -8.89 3.16 -1.89
C PHE A 109 -9.76 3.35 -3.13
N MET A 110 -10.15 4.60 -3.40
CA MET A 110 -11.01 4.95 -4.53
C MET A 110 -10.43 6.12 -5.32
N ILE A 111 -10.62 6.11 -6.63
CA ILE A 111 -10.32 7.22 -7.53
C ILE A 111 -11.58 7.50 -8.33
N ASP A 112 -12.09 8.75 -8.27
CA ASP A 112 -13.31 9.20 -8.95
C ASP A 112 -14.51 8.24 -8.74
N GLY A 113 -14.67 7.71 -7.52
CA GLY A 113 -15.72 6.75 -7.16
C GLY A 113 -15.44 5.28 -7.56
N LEU A 114 -14.38 4.99 -8.30
CA LEU A 114 -13.99 3.63 -8.66
C LEU A 114 -13.07 3.02 -7.61
N ASN A 115 -13.40 1.83 -7.11
CA ASN A 115 -12.55 1.05 -6.21
C ASN A 115 -11.30 0.54 -6.96
N ILE A 116 -10.10 0.84 -6.44
CA ILE A 116 -8.81 0.50 -7.03
C ILE A 116 -8.01 -0.50 -6.20
N ASN A 117 -8.63 -1.18 -5.23
CA ASN A 117 -7.90 -2.13 -4.40
C ASN A 117 -7.48 -3.37 -5.19
N ASN A 118 -6.24 -3.82 -4.95
CA ASN A 118 -5.75 -5.10 -5.46
C ASN A 118 -5.92 -6.17 -4.39
N ASP A 119 -6.90 -7.05 -4.58
CA ASP A 119 -7.31 -8.09 -3.62
C ASP A 119 -6.68 -9.47 -3.93
N LEU A 120 -5.66 -9.55 -4.80
CA LEU A 120 -4.98 -10.80 -5.16
C LEU A 120 -4.26 -11.45 -3.96
N ASN A 121 -3.42 -10.69 -3.27
CA ASN A 121 -2.74 -11.11 -2.04
C ASN A 121 -2.23 -9.88 -1.25
N PRO A 122 -3.11 -9.03 -0.73
CA PRO A 122 -2.72 -7.74 -0.17
C PRO A 122 -2.01 -7.81 1.19
N SER A 123 -2.01 -8.95 1.90
CA SER A 123 -1.29 -9.10 3.17
C SER A 123 0.22 -9.28 3.00
N ALA A 124 0.67 -9.67 1.81
CA ALA A 124 2.07 -9.87 1.50
C ALA A 124 2.57 -8.76 0.57
N ARG A 125 3.80 -8.30 0.78
CA ARG A 125 4.42 -7.27 -0.04
C ARG A 125 5.27 -7.86 -1.13
N VAL A 126 5.25 -7.24 -2.30
CA VAL A 126 6.08 -7.62 -3.44
C VAL A 126 7.56 -7.55 -3.08
N SER A 127 8.01 -6.49 -2.41
CA SER A 127 9.43 -6.27 -2.07
C SER A 127 9.96 -7.21 -0.98
N GLU A 128 9.12 -7.66 -0.06
CA GLU A 128 9.53 -8.56 1.02
C GLU A 128 9.76 -9.99 0.53
N GLN A 129 9.08 -10.39 -0.54
CA GLN A 129 9.18 -11.75 -1.08
C GLN A 129 10.44 -12.02 -1.89
N VAL A 130 11.13 -10.98 -2.35
CA VAL A 130 12.41 -11.10 -3.04
C VAL A 130 13.52 -11.62 -2.10
N ASN A 131 13.29 -11.58 -0.79
CA ASN A 131 14.35 -11.64 0.21
C ASN A 131 14.48 -12.93 1.00
N ILE A 132 13.63 -13.93 0.83
CA ILE A 132 13.67 -15.09 1.71
C ILE A 132 14.39 -16.25 1.02
N PRO A 133 15.72 -16.42 1.24
CA PRO A 133 16.41 -17.61 0.79
C PRO A 133 15.75 -18.83 1.42
N GLY A 134 15.31 -19.77 0.58
CA GLY A 134 14.70 -21.03 1.03
C GLY A 134 13.18 -20.99 1.33
N LYS A 135 12.54 -19.84 1.32
CA LYS A 135 11.08 -19.71 1.27
C LYS A 135 10.62 -19.26 -0.11
N ILE A 136 10.86 -20.13 -1.07
CA ILE A 136 10.51 -19.89 -2.44
C ILE A 136 9.10 -20.36 -2.65
N PHE A 137 8.18 -19.49 -2.35
CA PHE A 137 6.82 -19.78 -2.66
C PHE A 137 6.39 -19.00 -3.89
N PRO A 138 5.60 -19.63 -4.74
CA PRO A 138 4.91 -18.96 -5.82
C PRO A 138 3.83 -17.99 -5.29
N ASP A 139 3.96 -17.48 -4.07
CA ASP A 139 3.07 -16.50 -3.49
C ASP A 139 3.62 -15.11 -3.71
N LEU A 140 3.07 -14.40 -4.68
CA LEU A 140 3.35 -12.99 -4.87
C LEU A 140 2.37 -12.16 -4.06
N GLY A 141 2.90 -11.15 -3.36
CA GLY A 141 2.09 -10.12 -2.72
C GLY A 141 1.53 -9.13 -3.73
N SER A 142 0.52 -8.39 -3.32
CA SER A 142 -0.01 -7.25 -4.06
C SER A 142 0.03 -5.99 -3.20
N ILE A 143 0.17 -4.83 -3.86
CA ILE A 143 0.06 -3.54 -3.19
C ILE A 143 -1.42 -3.27 -2.97
N SER A 144 -1.85 -3.07 -1.74
CA SER A 144 -3.26 -2.86 -1.37
C SER A 144 -3.89 -1.70 -2.14
N GLN A 145 -3.17 -0.60 -2.29
CA GLN A 145 -3.48 0.49 -3.21
C GLN A 145 -3.08 0.07 -4.64
N GLY A 146 -3.96 -0.52 -5.41
CA GLY A 146 -3.65 -1.14 -6.72
C GLY A 146 -3.07 -0.19 -7.77
N ILE A 147 -3.33 1.12 -7.66
CA ILE A 147 -2.81 2.18 -8.55
C ILE A 147 -1.99 3.18 -7.73
N ASN A 148 -0.74 3.40 -8.10
CA ASN A 148 0.12 4.44 -7.53
C ASN A 148 -0.02 5.73 -8.36
N LEU A 149 -1.08 6.52 -8.06
CA LEU A 149 -1.40 7.75 -8.76
C LEU A 149 -0.47 8.89 -8.34
N ASP A 150 -0.07 9.74 -9.30
CA ASP A 150 0.63 10.99 -9.03
C ASP A 150 -0.26 11.99 -8.28
N ALA A 151 0.23 12.48 -7.13
CA ALA A 151 -0.50 13.44 -6.29
C ALA A 151 -0.89 14.74 -7.03
N GLY A 152 -0.15 15.14 -8.07
CA GLY A 152 -0.45 16.32 -8.87
C GLY A 152 -1.74 16.22 -9.69
N LEU A 153 -2.26 15.02 -9.90
CA LEU A 153 -3.55 14.78 -10.57
C LEU A 153 -4.75 14.92 -9.63
N VAL A 154 -4.52 14.93 -8.34
CA VAL A 154 -5.58 14.97 -7.33
C VAL A 154 -6.00 16.42 -7.10
N ASP A 155 -7.29 16.70 -7.25
CA ASP A 155 -7.90 17.96 -6.88
C ASP A 155 -8.22 17.98 -5.38
N THR A 156 -8.88 16.91 -4.92
CA THR A 156 -9.26 16.76 -3.52
C THR A 156 -9.06 15.32 -3.08
N LEU A 157 -8.42 15.13 -1.93
CA LEU A 157 -8.32 13.84 -1.27
C LEU A 157 -9.21 13.83 -0.03
N ASN A 158 -10.25 12.99 -0.07
CA ASN A 158 -11.16 12.79 1.04
C ASN A 158 -10.73 11.56 1.84
N VAL A 159 -10.71 11.70 3.15
CA VAL A 159 -10.46 10.62 4.11
C VAL A 159 -11.66 10.49 5.03
N TYR A 160 -12.26 9.32 5.02
CA TYR A 160 -13.36 8.97 5.90
C TYR A 160 -12.85 7.93 6.90
N ASP A 161 -12.73 8.32 8.14
CA ASP A 161 -12.15 7.45 9.20
C ASP A 161 -13.18 6.97 10.23
N SER A 162 -14.32 7.67 10.41
CA SER A 162 -15.40 7.28 11.32
C SER A 162 -16.74 7.87 10.86
N SER A 163 -17.85 7.34 11.37
CA SER A 163 -19.23 7.74 10.99
C SER A 163 -19.44 7.76 9.47
N ILE A 164 -18.93 6.72 8.79
CA ILE A 164 -18.84 6.65 7.33
C ILE A 164 -20.22 6.30 6.75
N SER A 165 -20.64 7.03 5.71
CA SER A 165 -21.92 6.87 5.00
C SER A 165 -22.16 5.43 4.53
N SER A 166 -23.44 5.02 4.46
CA SER A 166 -23.89 3.74 3.94
C SER A 166 -23.54 3.53 2.45
N ARG A 167 -23.25 4.59 1.71
CA ARG A 167 -22.72 4.57 0.33
C ARG A 167 -21.44 3.72 0.21
N TYR A 168 -20.58 3.74 1.23
CA TYR A 168 -19.29 3.07 1.19
C TYR A 168 -19.34 1.69 1.85
N GLY A 169 -18.79 0.68 1.16
CA GLY A 169 -18.65 -0.69 1.64
C GLY A 169 -17.25 -1.26 1.42
N GLY A 170 -17.02 -2.50 1.85
CA GLY A 170 -15.79 -3.24 1.61
C GLY A 170 -14.56 -2.68 2.35
N PHE A 171 -14.72 -2.23 3.59
CA PHE A 171 -13.62 -1.73 4.44
C PHE A 171 -13.89 -2.00 5.92
N GLN A 172 -12.83 -2.00 6.71
CA GLN A 172 -12.87 -2.06 8.17
C GLN A 172 -12.04 -0.91 8.80
N GLY A 173 -11.07 -0.36 8.06
CA GLY A 173 -10.30 0.82 8.47
C GLY A 173 -11.01 2.11 8.15
N GLY A 174 -10.83 2.60 6.95
CA GLY A 174 -11.43 3.82 6.43
C GLY A 174 -11.51 3.80 4.93
N VAL A 175 -12.04 4.89 4.37
CA VAL A 175 -12.13 5.11 2.92
C VAL A 175 -11.24 6.30 2.55
N ILE A 176 -10.41 6.11 1.55
CA ILE A 176 -9.58 7.14 0.94
C ILE A 176 -10.08 7.34 -0.49
N GLU A 177 -10.68 8.48 -0.76
CA GLU A 177 -11.24 8.81 -2.08
C GLU A 177 -10.47 10.00 -2.67
N ALA A 178 -9.71 9.74 -3.74
CA ALA A 178 -9.09 10.76 -4.54
C ALA A 178 -10.04 11.21 -5.65
N LYS A 179 -10.36 12.49 -5.67
CA LYS A 179 -11.05 13.12 -6.80
C LYS A 179 -9.99 13.74 -7.70
N THR A 180 -9.92 13.28 -8.94
CA THR A 180 -9.00 13.84 -9.91
C THR A 180 -9.56 15.12 -10.49
N ARG A 181 -8.66 16.04 -10.84
CA ARG A 181 -9.07 17.35 -11.34
C ARG A 181 -9.68 17.27 -12.75
N ASN A 182 -10.59 18.18 -13.04
CA ASN A 182 -11.16 18.37 -14.36
C ASN A 182 -10.27 19.32 -15.21
N PRO A 183 -10.39 19.27 -16.56
CA PRO A 183 -9.72 20.21 -17.43
C PRO A 183 -10.19 21.65 -17.16
N ARG A 184 -9.31 22.63 -17.31
CA ARG A 184 -9.61 24.08 -17.19
C ARG A 184 -9.90 24.67 -18.56
N LYS A 185 -10.74 25.72 -18.60
CA LYS A 185 -10.96 26.54 -19.82
C LYS A 185 -9.66 27.22 -20.25
N GLY A 186 -9.48 27.39 -21.56
CA GLY A 186 -8.23 27.85 -22.17
C GLY A 186 -7.26 26.67 -22.38
N PHE A 187 -6.15 26.94 -23.06
CA PHE A 187 -5.09 25.94 -23.26
C PHE A 187 -3.98 26.13 -22.23
N HIS A 188 -3.73 25.11 -21.44
CA HIS A 188 -2.73 25.10 -20.39
C HIS A 188 -1.84 23.88 -20.51
N GLY A 189 -0.60 24.04 -20.05
CA GLY A 189 0.32 22.94 -19.94
C GLY A 189 1.27 23.08 -18.77
N LYS A 190 1.88 21.98 -18.40
CA LYS A 190 2.95 21.92 -17.39
C LYS A 190 4.02 20.93 -17.84
N LEU A 191 5.25 21.34 -17.75
CA LEU A 191 6.42 20.47 -17.87
C LEU A 191 7.27 20.63 -16.61
N SER A 192 7.62 19.52 -15.95
CA SER A 192 8.52 19.58 -14.80
C SER A 192 9.43 18.37 -14.70
N THR A 193 10.58 18.56 -14.05
CA THR A 193 11.52 17.51 -13.68
C THR A 193 11.93 17.67 -12.24
N SER A 194 12.01 16.55 -11.51
CA SER A 194 12.50 16.52 -10.12
C SER A 194 13.65 15.54 -9.99
N TYR A 195 14.58 15.84 -9.11
CA TYR A 195 15.78 15.05 -8.88
C TYR A 195 16.10 14.92 -7.39
N SER A 196 16.57 13.73 -7.01
CA SER A 196 17.22 13.44 -5.72
C SER A 196 18.24 12.33 -5.88
N SER A 197 19.21 12.23 -4.96
CA SER A 197 20.23 11.19 -5.01
C SER A 197 20.83 10.86 -3.63
N ASP A 198 21.60 9.78 -3.57
CA ASP A 198 22.41 9.42 -2.42
C ASP A 198 23.35 10.57 -1.98
N LYS A 199 23.90 11.34 -2.91
CA LYS A 199 24.77 12.50 -2.61
C LYS A 199 24.07 13.60 -1.83
N TRP A 200 22.75 13.67 -1.96
CA TRP A 200 21.87 14.61 -1.28
C TRP A 200 21.13 13.97 -0.09
N THR A 201 21.58 12.79 0.33
CA THR A 201 20.90 12.00 1.36
C THR A 201 21.89 11.58 2.44
N LYS A 202 21.52 11.77 3.71
CA LYS A 202 22.25 11.25 4.86
C LYS A 202 21.67 9.91 5.27
N PHE A 203 22.53 8.90 5.44
CA PHE A 203 22.16 7.57 5.93
C PHE A 203 22.54 7.39 7.39
N TYR A 204 21.70 6.67 8.11
CA TYR A 204 21.96 6.18 9.46
C TYR A 204 21.83 4.67 9.47
N ILE A 205 22.93 3.99 9.70
CA ILE A 205 23.01 2.52 9.70
C ILE A 205 23.53 2.08 11.06
N ASP A 206 23.04 0.93 11.54
CA ASP A 206 23.58 0.29 12.75
C ASP A 206 25.02 -0.16 12.51
N ASP A 207 25.86 -0.08 13.54
CA ASP A 207 27.30 -0.38 13.41
C ASP A 207 27.54 -1.81 12.93
N ILE A 208 26.68 -2.74 13.32
CA ILE A 208 26.73 -4.15 12.90
C ILE A 208 26.50 -4.30 11.38
N GLU A 209 25.67 -3.44 10.78
CA GLU A 209 25.27 -3.53 9.37
C GLU A 209 26.04 -2.57 8.45
N GLN A 210 26.93 -1.76 8.97
CA GLN A 210 27.65 -0.75 8.18
C GLN A 210 28.45 -1.34 7.02
N GLU A 211 29.13 -2.45 7.24
CA GLU A 211 29.91 -3.13 6.21
C GLU A 211 29.00 -3.71 5.12
N GLU A 212 27.93 -4.41 5.52
CA GLU A 212 26.91 -4.95 4.61
C GLU A 212 26.30 -3.83 3.76
N PHE A 213 25.95 -2.70 4.36
CA PHE A 213 25.38 -1.56 3.68
C PHE A 213 26.36 -0.96 2.66
N LYS A 214 27.62 -0.71 3.05
CA LYS A 214 28.65 -0.16 2.15
C LYS A 214 28.94 -1.08 0.96
N ASN A 215 28.95 -2.38 1.19
CA ASN A 215 29.21 -3.38 0.16
C ASN A 215 28.02 -3.62 -0.78
N SER A 216 26.78 -3.27 -0.34
CA SER A 216 25.60 -3.19 -1.22
C SER A 216 25.32 -4.44 -2.05
N TYR A 217 25.51 -5.64 -1.49
CA TYR A 217 25.22 -6.88 -2.21
C TYR A 217 23.76 -7.36 -2.03
N SER A 218 23.06 -6.83 -1.06
CA SER A 218 21.64 -7.09 -0.84
C SER A 218 20.78 -6.00 -1.47
N HIS A 219 19.62 -6.35 -2.01
CA HIS A 219 18.66 -5.38 -2.57
C HIS A 219 18.13 -4.40 -1.50
N THR A 220 18.18 -4.74 -0.21
CA THR A 220 17.81 -3.85 0.92
C THR A 220 18.95 -2.96 1.39
N SER A 221 20.14 -3.07 0.81
CA SER A 221 21.30 -2.24 1.15
C SER A 221 21.61 -1.30 -0.02
N GLN A 222 21.06 -0.09 0.02
CA GLN A 222 21.05 0.86 -1.09
C GLN A 222 21.86 2.14 -0.77
N PRO A 223 23.19 2.05 -0.62
CA PRO A 223 24.04 3.21 -0.33
C PRO A 223 24.14 4.20 -1.48
N LYS A 224 23.80 3.77 -2.70
CA LYS A 224 23.81 4.58 -3.92
C LYS A 224 22.46 4.49 -4.61
N PHE A 225 21.92 5.64 -4.98
CA PHE A 225 20.72 5.74 -5.80
C PHE A 225 20.63 7.08 -6.51
N THR A 226 19.84 7.12 -7.60
CA THR A 226 19.40 8.37 -8.23
C THR A 226 17.92 8.25 -8.54
N LYS A 227 17.13 9.27 -8.18
CA LYS A 227 15.71 9.37 -8.48
C LYS A 227 15.44 10.54 -9.40
N TRP A 228 14.62 10.29 -10.40
CA TRP A 228 14.09 11.29 -11.33
C TRP A 228 12.59 11.19 -11.40
N LYS A 229 11.91 12.33 -11.38
CA LYS A 229 10.49 12.41 -11.70
C LYS A 229 10.30 13.42 -12.83
N GLN A 230 9.46 13.08 -13.81
CA GLN A 230 9.13 13.91 -14.96
C GLN A 230 7.63 13.96 -15.11
N ILE A 231 7.10 15.13 -15.44
CA ILE A 231 5.67 15.36 -15.61
C ILE A 231 5.48 16.19 -16.87
N LEU A 232 4.58 15.74 -17.76
CA LEU A 232 4.01 16.48 -18.87
C LEU A 232 2.50 16.50 -18.69
N GLU A 233 1.90 17.68 -18.75
CA GLU A 233 0.47 17.87 -18.61
C GLU A 233 0.01 18.86 -19.66
N LEU A 234 -1.12 18.54 -20.30
CA LEU A 234 -1.77 19.35 -21.30
C LEU A 234 -3.27 19.33 -21.02
N GLU A 235 -3.92 20.49 -20.99
CA GLU A 235 -5.34 20.56 -20.77
C GLU A 235 -5.95 21.75 -21.51
N GLY A 236 -7.22 21.64 -21.82
CA GLY A 236 -7.99 22.72 -22.40
C GLY A 236 -9.36 22.27 -22.84
N TYR A 237 -10.17 23.24 -23.26
CA TYR A 237 -11.46 23.01 -23.86
C TYR A 237 -11.32 23.09 -25.37
N LEU A 238 -11.79 22.08 -26.10
CA LEU A 238 -11.82 22.04 -27.56
C LEU A 238 -13.07 22.73 -28.11
N THR A 239 -14.17 22.69 -27.34
CA THR A 239 -15.42 23.45 -27.55
C THR A 239 -15.83 24.02 -26.20
N ASP A 240 -16.89 24.83 -26.15
CA ASP A 240 -17.38 25.38 -24.89
C ASP A 240 -17.80 24.31 -23.89
N ASP A 241 -18.25 23.16 -24.39
CA ASP A 241 -18.83 22.08 -23.61
C ASP A 241 -17.92 20.88 -23.43
N PHE A 242 -16.78 20.80 -24.17
CA PHE A 242 -15.92 19.64 -24.19
C PHE A 242 -14.46 19.98 -23.88
N GLY A 243 -14.03 19.58 -22.68
CA GLY A 243 -12.66 19.74 -22.20
C GLY A 243 -11.88 18.44 -22.10
N LEU A 244 -10.57 18.52 -22.31
CA LEU A 244 -9.64 17.40 -22.19
C LEU A 244 -8.48 17.76 -21.26
N LEU A 245 -8.06 16.76 -20.46
CA LEU A 245 -6.87 16.78 -19.62
C LEU A 245 -6.06 15.52 -19.89
N PHE A 246 -4.86 15.70 -20.39
CA PHE A 246 -3.85 14.65 -20.52
C PHE A 246 -2.70 14.89 -19.54
N ASN A 247 -2.26 13.85 -18.84
CA ASN A 247 -1.06 13.89 -18.03
C ASN A 247 -0.23 12.61 -18.24
N TYR A 248 1.06 12.81 -18.42
CA TYR A 248 2.05 11.77 -18.32
C TYR A 248 3.01 12.11 -17.19
N SER A 249 3.14 11.21 -16.22
CA SER A 249 4.17 11.34 -15.20
C SER A 249 4.96 10.04 -15.05
N GLN A 250 6.24 10.18 -14.75
CA GLN A 250 7.13 9.06 -14.57
C GLN A 250 8.07 9.31 -13.40
N THR A 251 8.17 8.34 -12.49
CA THR A 251 9.19 8.30 -11.44
C THR A 251 10.13 7.12 -11.70
N ARG A 252 11.43 7.37 -11.75
CA ARG A 252 12.46 6.35 -11.92
C ARG A 252 13.46 6.41 -10.79
N SER A 253 13.89 5.24 -10.32
CA SER A 253 15.03 5.09 -9.42
C SER A 253 16.04 4.10 -9.99
N LYS A 254 17.31 4.49 -10.01
CA LYS A 254 18.45 3.64 -10.35
C LYS A 254 19.25 3.36 -9.07
N ILE A 255 19.43 2.08 -8.73
CA ILE A 255 20.03 1.61 -7.48
C ILE A 255 21.13 0.62 -7.83
N PRO A 256 22.40 1.03 -7.91
CA PRO A 256 23.52 0.13 -8.16
C PRO A 256 23.78 -0.77 -6.94
N LEU A 257 23.94 -2.06 -7.18
CA LEU A 257 24.50 -3.03 -6.24
C LEU A 257 25.93 -3.35 -6.62
N VAL A 258 26.81 -3.53 -5.63
CA VAL A 258 28.25 -3.74 -5.91
C VAL A 258 28.58 -5.17 -6.35
N GLY A 259 27.71 -6.13 -6.05
CA GLY A 259 27.99 -7.52 -6.44
C GLY A 259 27.52 -8.54 -5.41
N TYR A 260 28.33 -9.58 -5.19
CA TYR A 260 28.04 -10.64 -4.26
C TYR A 260 28.78 -10.42 -2.93
N ASP A 261 28.34 -11.12 -1.87
CA ASP A 261 28.97 -11.08 -0.56
C ASP A 261 30.46 -11.50 -0.65
N LYS A 262 31.37 -10.56 -0.37
CA LYS A 262 32.84 -10.77 -0.48
C LYS A 262 33.42 -11.69 0.58
N ARG A 263 32.71 -12.00 1.67
CA ARG A 263 33.23 -12.80 2.78
C ARG A 263 33.71 -14.20 2.37
N PHE A 264 33.34 -14.63 1.15
CA PHE A 264 33.59 -15.98 0.65
C PHE A 264 34.23 -16.03 -0.73
N VAL A 265 34.48 -14.89 -1.35
CA VAL A 265 35.24 -14.79 -2.58
C VAL A 265 36.72 -14.71 -2.18
N SER A 266 37.47 -15.80 -2.34
CA SER A 266 38.93 -15.76 -2.21
C SER A 266 39.53 -14.82 -3.25
N ASP A 267 40.75 -14.32 -3.01
CA ASP A 267 41.57 -13.32 -3.67
C ASP A 267 41.46 -13.07 -5.20
N LYS A 268 40.59 -13.78 -5.92
CA LYS A 268 40.27 -13.52 -7.33
C LYS A 268 39.14 -12.48 -7.44
N LYS A 269 39.52 -11.27 -7.13
CA LYS A 269 38.66 -10.08 -6.96
C LYS A 269 37.84 -9.71 -8.20
N ASP A 270 38.25 -10.08 -9.40
CA ASP A 270 37.83 -9.45 -10.63
C ASP A 270 36.69 -10.14 -11.40
N SER A 271 36.35 -11.38 -11.06
CA SER A 271 35.35 -12.14 -11.83
C SER A 271 33.92 -12.12 -11.25
N TYR A 272 33.75 -11.67 -10.02
CA TYR A 272 32.44 -11.71 -9.30
C TYR A 272 31.94 -10.34 -8.81
N GLU A 273 32.75 -9.27 -8.93
CA GLU A 273 32.35 -7.90 -8.68
C GLU A 273 31.65 -7.33 -9.92
N GLN A 274 30.47 -7.83 -10.26
CA GLN A 274 29.65 -7.23 -11.31
C GLN A 274 28.68 -6.22 -10.68
N GLU A 275 28.72 -4.97 -11.15
CA GLU A 275 27.70 -3.99 -10.81
C GLU A 275 26.35 -4.49 -11.33
N ARG A 276 25.41 -4.75 -10.42
CA ARG A 276 24.04 -5.12 -10.73
C ARG A 276 23.14 -3.92 -10.47
N ILE A 277 22.47 -3.46 -11.51
CA ILE A 277 21.64 -2.26 -11.41
C ILE A 277 20.21 -2.65 -11.18
N GLN A 278 19.72 -2.45 -9.97
CA GLN A 278 18.30 -2.43 -9.69
C GLN A 278 17.67 -1.16 -10.28
N ARG A 279 16.42 -1.29 -10.70
CA ARG A 279 15.62 -0.16 -11.18
C ARG A 279 14.23 -0.24 -10.59
N ARG A 280 13.66 0.94 -10.31
CA ARG A 280 12.25 1.09 -10.01
C ARG A 280 11.67 2.08 -10.99
N LYS A 281 10.46 1.83 -11.45
CA LYS A 281 9.79 2.68 -12.41
C LYS A 281 8.29 2.67 -12.14
N ASN A 282 7.73 3.86 -11.92
CA ASN A 282 6.29 4.09 -11.88
C ASN A 282 5.94 5.07 -13.00
N GLU A 283 4.96 4.74 -13.81
CA GLU A 283 4.43 5.59 -14.87
C GLU A 283 2.94 5.81 -14.64
N ASN A 284 2.46 6.99 -15.01
CA ASN A 284 1.04 7.32 -15.03
C ASN A 284 0.73 7.97 -16.37
N PHE A 285 -0.14 7.35 -17.13
CA PHE A 285 -0.82 7.92 -18.29
C PHE A 285 -2.25 8.18 -17.86
N PHE A 286 -2.63 9.42 -17.85
CA PHE A 286 -3.95 9.87 -17.42
C PHE A 286 -4.62 10.64 -18.54
N LEU A 287 -5.85 10.30 -18.85
CA LEU A 287 -6.71 11.02 -19.79
C LEU A 287 -8.09 11.17 -19.16
N LYS A 288 -8.56 12.39 -19.05
CA LYS A 288 -9.91 12.71 -18.57
C LYS A 288 -10.55 13.71 -19.52
N ALA A 289 -11.77 13.43 -19.91
CA ALA A 289 -12.61 14.42 -20.56
C ALA A 289 -13.71 14.89 -19.60
N ASN A 290 -14.18 16.09 -19.83
CA ASN A 290 -15.40 16.62 -19.20
C ASN A 290 -16.28 17.15 -20.31
N TRP A 291 -17.46 16.57 -20.46
CA TRP A 291 -18.39 16.90 -21.55
C TRP A 291 -19.76 17.25 -20.95
N PHE A 292 -20.15 18.50 -21.11
CA PHE A 292 -21.49 18.99 -20.84
C PHE A 292 -22.37 18.66 -22.07
N ALA A 293 -22.85 17.41 -22.12
CA ALA A 293 -23.61 16.92 -23.29
C ALA A 293 -24.95 17.63 -23.46
N THR A 294 -25.55 18.05 -22.37
CA THR A 294 -26.71 18.95 -22.29
C THR A 294 -26.60 19.81 -21.05
N ASP A 295 -27.51 20.77 -20.86
CA ASP A 295 -27.61 21.59 -19.64
C ASP A 295 -27.79 20.77 -18.36
N ARG A 296 -28.24 19.51 -18.47
CA ARG A 296 -28.55 18.60 -17.37
C ARG A 296 -27.65 17.35 -17.32
N LEU A 297 -26.93 17.05 -18.40
CA LEU A 297 -26.12 15.84 -18.47
C LEU A 297 -24.62 16.16 -18.62
N THR A 298 -23.86 15.77 -17.64
CA THR A 298 -22.41 15.78 -17.69
C THR A 298 -21.87 14.36 -17.84
N ILE A 299 -20.95 14.15 -18.79
CA ILE A 299 -20.28 12.87 -19.06
C ILE A 299 -18.78 13.06 -18.82
N THR A 300 -18.23 12.26 -17.92
CA THR A 300 -16.79 12.37 -17.54
C THR A 300 -16.09 11.03 -17.72
N PRO A 301 -15.59 10.70 -18.92
CA PRO A 301 -14.73 9.54 -19.10
C PRO A 301 -13.34 9.80 -18.55
N THR A 302 -12.79 8.80 -17.86
CA THR A 302 -11.43 8.83 -17.28
C THR A 302 -10.71 7.53 -17.57
N ILE A 303 -9.46 7.61 -18.05
CA ILE A 303 -8.57 6.47 -18.26
C ILE A 303 -7.27 6.72 -17.51
N ILE A 304 -6.85 5.76 -16.70
CA ILE A 304 -5.60 5.76 -15.96
C ILE A 304 -4.85 4.48 -16.27
N TYR A 305 -3.69 4.58 -16.89
CA TYR A 305 -2.78 3.46 -17.04
C TYR A 305 -1.53 3.74 -16.22
N ALA A 306 -1.38 3.03 -15.11
CA ALA A 306 -0.33 3.28 -14.11
C ALA A 306 0.49 2.01 -13.81
N PRO A 307 1.32 1.54 -14.77
CA PRO A 307 2.21 0.41 -14.55
C PRO A 307 3.34 0.79 -13.60
N ASN A 308 3.65 -0.11 -12.69
CA ASN A 308 4.80 -0.06 -11.81
C ASN A 308 5.69 -1.28 -12.05
N SER A 309 7.01 -1.10 -12.08
CA SER A 309 7.96 -2.20 -12.25
C SER A 309 9.24 -1.99 -11.43
N GLY A 310 9.75 -3.08 -10.88
CA GLY A 310 11.01 -3.09 -10.16
C GLY A 310 11.91 -4.24 -10.61
N ILE A 311 13.18 -3.94 -10.95
CA ILE A 311 14.20 -4.95 -11.18
C ILE A 311 14.91 -5.20 -9.88
N TYR A 312 14.95 -6.46 -9.46
CA TYR A 312 15.57 -6.93 -8.22
C TYR A 312 16.58 -8.04 -8.51
N PHE A 313 17.53 -8.20 -7.58
CA PHE A 313 18.46 -9.31 -7.54
C PHE A 313 18.49 -9.86 -6.12
N ASN A 314 18.56 -11.19 -5.99
CA ASN A 314 18.78 -11.80 -4.69
C ASN A 314 20.28 -11.74 -4.34
N ASP A 315 20.57 -11.50 -3.08
CA ASP A 315 21.91 -11.69 -2.55
C ASP A 315 22.31 -13.18 -2.63
N THR A 316 23.58 -13.47 -2.59
CA THR A 316 24.11 -14.85 -2.65
C THR A 316 23.58 -15.73 -3.80
N THR A 317 22.92 -15.14 -4.80
CA THR A 317 22.33 -15.87 -5.92
C THR A 317 22.80 -15.29 -7.26
N LYS A 318 23.48 -16.14 -8.05
CA LYS A 318 23.88 -15.82 -9.40
C LYS A 318 22.69 -15.94 -10.37
N ASP A 319 22.65 -15.12 -11.42
CA ASP A 319 21.61 -15.14 -12.46
C ASP A 319 20.18 -14.99 -11.89
N SER A 320 20.00 -14.12 -10.88
CA SER A 320 18.78 -13.97 -10.09
C SER A 320 17.98 -12.72 -10.42
N LYS A 321 18.16 -12.15 -11.60
CA LYS A 321 17.38 -10.98 -12.01
C LYS A 321 15.90 -11.31 -12.10
N GLN A 322 15.10 -10.50 -11.42
CA GLN A 322 13.64 -10.58 -11.42
C GLN A 322 13.06 -9.20 -11.70
N THR A 323 12.04 -9.16 -12.53
CA THR A 323 11.22 -7.97 -12.75
C THR A 323 9.87 -8.17 -12.09
N MET A 324 9.62 -7.44 -11.01
CA MET A 324 8.31 -7.41 -10.37
C MET A 324 7.46 -6.33 -11.04
N LYS A 325 6.22 -6.65 -11.34
CA LYS A 325 5.25 -5.77 -11.99
C LYS A 325 4.02 -5.60 -11.12
N SER A 326 3.51 -4.39 -11.05
CA SER A 326 2.28 -4.07 -10.33
C SER A 326 1.59 -2.85 -10.97
N GLY A 327 0.49 -2.41 -10.41
CA GLY A 327 -0.32 -1.35 -11.01
C GLY A 327 -1.27 -1.88 -12.08
N GLY A 328 -1.59 -1.07 -13.07
CA GLY A 328 -2.47 -1.52 -14.17
C GLY A 328 -3.27 -0.42 -14.82
N LEU A 329 -4.39 -0.81 -15.41
CA LEU A 329 -5.33 0.03 -16.13
C LEU A 329 -6.62 0.18 -15.31
N THR A 330 -7.13 1.41 -15.23
CA THR A 330 -8.53 1.68 -14.87
C THR A 330 -9.15 2.57 -15.93
N ALA A 331 -10.41 2.33 -16.24
CA ALA A 331 -11.21 3.16 -17.12
C ALA A 331 -12.60 3.32 -16.50
N SER A 332 -13.12 4.52 -16.49
CA SER A 332 -14.47 4.80 -16.00
C SER A 332 -15.19 5.81 -16.87
N VAL A 333 -16.51 5.75 -16.83
CA VAL A 333 -17.38 6.80 -17.35
C VAL A 333 -18.34 7.17 -16.23
N ASP A 334 -18.28 8.42 -15.81
CA ASP A 334 -19.21 9.02 -14.85
C ASP A 334 -20.25 9.80 -15.63
N LEU A 335 -21.52 9.44 -15.45
CA LEU A 335 -22.68 10.11 -16.01
C LEU A 335 -23.42 10.77 -14.85
N ASN A 336 -23.52 12.09 -14.87
CA ASN A 336 -24.27 12.86 -13.90
C ASN A 336 -25.43 13.55 -14.58
N TYR A 337 -26.65 13.13 -14.26
CA TYR A 337 -27.87 13.72 -14.78
C TYR A 337 -28.61 14.44 -13.65
N ASP A 338 -28.83 15.73 -13.87
CA ASP A 338 -29.50 16.62 -12.93
C ASP A 338 -30.97 16.77 -13.34
N PHE A 339 -31.85 16.11 -12.58
CA PHE A 339 -33.30 16.25 -12.68
C PHE A 339 -33.79 17.33 -11.73
N ASP A 340 -34.94 17.86 -11.94
CA ASP A 340 -35.52 18.93 -11.09
C ASP A 340 -35.75 18.45 -9.62
N LEU A 341 -35.96 17.14 -9.40
CA LEU A 341 -36.27 16.56 -8.09
C LEU A 341 -35.13 15.69 -7.54
N LEU A 342 -34.15 15.33 -8.32
CA LEU A 342 -33.07 14.47 -7.90
C LEU A 342 -31.84 14.58 -8.83
N ASN A 343 -30.68 14.32 -8.27
CA ASN A 343 -29.46 14.07 -9.03
C ASN A 343 -29.25 12.57 -9.20
N PHE A 344 -29.07 12.13 -10.45
CA PHE A 344 -28.80 10.74 -10.78
C PHE A 344 -27.39 10.57 -11.31
N LYS A 345 -26.55 9.95 -10.51
CA LYS A 345 -25.16 9.68 -10.86
C LYS A 345 -24.95 8.20 -11.15
N GLN A 346 -24.27 7.88 -12.27
CA GLN A 346 -23.91 6.53 -12.66
C GLN A 346 -22.42 6.46 -12.96
N ILE A 347 -21.74 5.41 -12.49
CA ILE A 347 -20.33 5.15 -12.78
C ILE A 347 -20.21 3.74 -13.35
N PHE A 348 -19.74 3.66 -14.59
CA PHE A 348 -19.30 2.41 -15.21
C PHE A 348 -17.79 2.33 -15.08
N GLY A 349 -17.25 1.23 -14.56
CA GLY A 349 -15.83 1.06 -14.33
C GLY A 349 -15.29 -0.26 -14.84
N TYR A 350 -14.09 -0.22 -15.38
CA TYR A 350 -13.26 -1.37 -15.67
C TYR A 350 -11.89 -1.18 -15.02
N SER A 351 -11.38 -2.23 -14.41
CA SER A 351 -9.99 -2.24 -13.92
C SER A 351 -9.30 -3.56 -14.25
N LYS A 352 -8.03 -3.47 -14.62
CA LYS A 352 -7.13 -4.60 -14.74
C LYS A 352 -5.85 -4.28 -13.99
N LEU A 353 -5.67 -4.95 -12.84
CA LEU A 353 -4.55 -4.78 -11.94
C LEU A 353 -3.63 -6.00 -12.03
N GLU A 354 -2.33 -5.76 -11.96
CA GLU A 354 -1.30 -6.78 -12.08
C GLU A 354 -0.50 -6.89 -10.78
N SER A 355 -0.02 -8.10 -10.49
CA SER A 355 1.02 -8.38 -9.50
C SER A 355 1.80 -9.60 -9.97
N SER A 356 2.81 -9.39 -10.80
CA SER A 356 3.48 -10.43 -11.58
C SER A 356 4.99 -10.38 -11.38
N ARG A 357 5.65 -11.49 -11.70
CA ARG A 357 7.10 -11.63 -11.72
C ARG A 357 7.56 -12.23 -13.04
N ASP A 358 8.48 -11.54 -13.73
CA ASP A 358 9.28 -12.13 -14.81
C ASP A 358 10.65 -12.47 -14.24
N SER A 359 11.11 -13.69 -14.41
CA SER A 359 12.39 -14.19 -13.93
C SER A 359 13.36 -14.44 -15.08
N GLU A 360 14.64 -14.17 -14.89
CA GLU A 360 15.66 -14.43 -15.90
C GLU A 360 15.83 -15.93 -16.16
N LYS A 361 15.57 -16.76 -15.14
CA LYS A 361 15.75 -18.22 -15.17
C LYS A 361 14.53 -18.94 -14.63
N GLU A 362 14.19 -20.04 -15.29
CA GLU A 362 13.10 -20.96 -14.91
C GLU A 362 13.58 -22.06 -13.96
N TYR A 363 14.63 -21.79 -13.20
CA TYR A 363 15.14 -22.71 -12.18
C TYR A 363 15.75 -21.95 -11.00
N TRP A 364 15.88 -22.64 -9.86
CA TRP A 364 16.62 -22.19 -8.71
C TRP A 364 17.37 -23.38 -8.07
N ILE A 365 18.70 -23.27 -7.96
CA ILE A 365 19.56 -24.33 -7.52
C ILE A 365 20.37 -23.88 -6.32
N GLN A 366 20.42 -24.74 -5.29
CA GLN A 366 21.25 -24.58 -4.11
C GLN A 366 22.52 -25.40 -4.25
N TRP A 367 23.65 -24.71 -4.09
CA TRP A 367 24.97 -25.30 -4.05
C TRP A 367 25.64 -25.07 -2.69
N GLN A 368 26.64 -25.89 -2.32
CA GLN A 368 27.59 -25.51 -1.30
C GLN A 368 28.59 -24.50 -1.91
N PRO A 369 29.10 -23.51 -1.12
CA PRO A 369 30.17 -22.63 -1.58
C PRO A 369 31.41 -23.40 -1.99
N SER A 370 32.01 -23.00 -3.11
CA SER A 370 33.20 -23.66 -3.65
C SER A 370 34.02 -22.68 -4.53
N ASN A 371 35.17 -23.12 -5.08
CA ASN A 371 35.97 -22.26 -5.96
C ASN A 371 35.21 -21.86 -7.24
N LYS A 372 34.35 -22.73 -7.74
CA LYS A 372 33.51 -22.44 -8.93
C LYS A 372 32.23 -21.69 -8.57
N ARG A 373 31.82 -21.71 -7.29
CA ARG A 373 30.58 -21.09 -6.80
C ARG A 373 30.80 -20.29 -5.52
N PRO A 374 31.64 -19.24 -5.58
CA PRO A 374 32.11 -18.53 -4.39
C PRO A 374 31.18 -17.37 -3.95
N TRP A 375 29.98 -17.21 -4.54
CA TRP A 375 29.12 -16.06 -4.35
C TRP A 375 28.15 -16.17 -3.14
N GLY A 376 28.34 -17.14 -2.26
CA GLY A 376 27.53 -17.30 -1.05
C GLY A 376 28.36 -17.74 0.14
N SER A 377 27.83 -17.52 1.34
CA SER A 377 28.52 -17.79 2.59
C SER A 377 28.30 -19.20 3.15
N ARG A 378 27.07 -19.64 3.15
CA ARG A 378 26.63 -20.97 3.61
C ARG A 378 26.11 -21.82 2.48
N ALA A 379 25.55 -21.16 1.49
CA ALA A 379 25.07 -21.73 0.26
C ALA A 379 25.26 -20.71 -0.85
N SER A 380 25.70 -21.17 -2.01
CA SER A 380 25.69 -20.39 -3.25
C SER A 380 24.45 -20.78 -4.04
N PHE A 381 23.60 -19.84 -4.31
CA PHE A 381 22.39 -20.09 -5.10
C PHE A 381 22.58 -19.66 -6.54
N GLU A 382 21.79 -20.23 -7.44
CA GLU A 382 21.83 -19.91 -8.87
C GLU A 382 20.42 -19.96 -9.45
N GLY A 383 20.07 -18.95 -10.26
CA GLY A 383 18.82 -18.88 -10.98
C GLY A 383 17.76 -17.97 -10.35
N GLY A 384 16.59 -17.97 -10.95
CA GLY A 384 15.38 -17.30 -10.49
C GLY A 384 14.29 -18.31 -10.11
N TYR A 385 13.08 -17.85 -9.88
CA TYR A 385 11.95 -18.70 -9.48
C TYR A 385 10.87 -18.79 -10.54
N GLY A 386 11.25 -18.62 -11.81
CA GLY A 386 10.34 -18.66 -12.94
C GLY A 386 9.33 -17.52 -12.99
N ASP A 387 8.63 -17.46 -14.10
CA ASP A 387 7.61 -16.48 -14.35
C ASP A 387 6.32 -16.80 -13.61
N ILE A 388 5.69 -15.78 -13.03
CA ILE A 388 4.35 -15.86 -12.43
C ILE A 388 3.56 -14.64 -12.86
N ASN A 389 2.38 -14.86 -13.43
CA ASN A 389 1.44 -13.80 -13.77
C ASN A 389 0.25 -13.87 -12.81
N GLN A 390 0.01 -12.79 -12.09
CA GLN A 390 -1.19 -12.60 -11.28
C GLN A 390 -1.91 -11.34 -11.76
N GLU A 391 -3.19 -11.50 -12.07
CA GLU A 391 -4.02 -10.40 -12.59
C GLU A 391 -5.38 -10.41 -11.89
N GLN A 392 -5.91 -9.21 -11.64
CA GLN A 392 -7.28 -9.00 -11.20
C GLN A 392 -7.99 -8.13 -12.24
N GLU A 393 -9.04 -8.66 -12.84
CA GLU A 393 -9.94 -7.91 -13.71
C GLU A 393 -11.24 -7.64 -12.98
N SER A 394 -11.76 -6.42 -13.08
CA SER A 394 -13.05 -6.08 -12.46
C SER A 394 -13.87 -5.20 -13.38
N PHE A 395 -15.17 -5.48 -13.45
CA PHE A 395 -16.20 -4.62 -14.03
C PHE A 395 -17.09 -4.15 -12.90
N SER A 396 -17.37 -2.87 -12.86
CA SER A 396 -18.21 -2.27 -11.81
C SER A 396 -19.24 -1.33 -12.41
N TYR A 397 -20.40 -1.29 -11.78
CA TYR A 397 -21.44 -0.32 -12.01
C TYR A 397 -21.92 0.19 -10.66
N ALA A 398 -21.99 1.51 -10.51
CA ALA A 398 -22.57 2.17 -9.35
C ALA A 398 -23.61 3.17 -9.80
N ALA A 399 -24.77 3.14 -9.18
CA ALA A 399 -25.86 4.10 -9.39
C ALA A 399 -26.19 4.77 -8.07
N THR A 400 -26.31 6.09 -8.07
CA THR A 400 -26.66 6.89 -6.90
C THR A 400 -27.78 7.85 -7.26
N LEU A 401 -28.81 7.90 -6.45
CA LEU A 401 -29.90 8.86 -6.51
C LEU A 401 -29.82 9.74 -5.24
N GLU A 402 -29.63 11.03 -5.44
CA GLU A 402 -29.65 12.04 -4.36
C GLU A 402 -30.86 12.93 -4.62
N PHE A 403 -31.84 12.91 -3.70
CA PHE A 403 -33.09 13.65 -3.83
C PHE A 403 -32.91 15.07 -3.31
N GLU A 404 -33.64 16.02 -3.93
CA GLU A 404 -33.78 17.34 -3.36
C GLU A 404 -34.46 17.26 -1.97
N PRO A 405 -34.15 18.18 -1.04
CA PRO A 405 -34.72 18.18 0.31
C PRO A 405 -36.26 18.17 0.28
N ILE A 406 -36.86 17.33 1.10
CA ILE A 406 -38.31 17.20 1.23
C ILE A 406 -38.71 17.51 2.69
N ASP A 407 -39.59 18.46 2.88
CA ASP A 407 -40.17 18.75 4.19
C ASP A 407 -41.36 17.81 4.47
N PHE A 408 -41.21 16.97 5.50
CA PHE A 408 -42.23 16.07 5.97
C PHE A 408 -42.28 16.05 7.50
N LEU A 409 -43.46 16.25 8.10
CA LEU A 409 -43.66 16.33 9.57
C LEU A 409 -42.79 17.39 10.27
N ASN A 410 -42.51 18.52 9.64
CA ASN A 410 -41.60 19.58 10.11
C ASN A 410 -40.11 19.11 10.24
N ILE A 411 -39.77 18.08 9.51
CA ILE A 411 -38.40 17.57 9.37
C ILE A 411 -38.01 17.72 7.92
N GLU A 412 -36.85 18.32 7.69
CA GLU A 412 -36.22 18.32 6.36
C GLU A 412 -35.51 16.99 6.16
N HIS A 413 -35.91 16.25 5.14
CA HIS A 413 -35.33 14.96 4.75
C HIS A 413 -34.49 15.10 3.48
N ASN A 414 -33.25 14.64 3.52
CA ASN A 414 -32.36 14.56 2.36
C ASN A 414 -32.06 13.08 2.08
N PHE A 415 -32.85 12.45 1.25
CA PHE A 415 -32.74 11.04 0.90
C PHE A 415 -31.62 10.81 -0.10
N ALA A 416 -30.84 9.77 0.13
CA ALA A 416 -29.89 9.22 -0.84
C ALA A 416 -30.00 7.69 -0.85
N THR A 417 -29.95 7.11 -2.05
CA THR A 417 -29.95 5.66 -2.22
C THR A 417 -29.08 5.25 -3.39
N GLY A 418 -28.64 4.02 -3.43
CA GLY A 418 -27.86 3.55 -4.55
C GLY A 418 -27.73 2.04 -4.62
N PHE A 419 -27.21 1.64 -5.75
CA PHE A 419 -26.93 0.26 -6.11
C PHE A 419 -25.49 0.15 -6.62
N ASP A 420 -24.75 -0.85 -6.12
CA ASP A 420 -23.42 -1.19 -6.61
C ASP A 420 -23.43 -2.63 -7.12
N TYR A 421 -22.82 -2.87 -8.27
CA TYR A 421 -22.50 -4.19 -8.79
C TYR A 421 -21.02 -4.26 -9.17
N ARG A 422 -20.35 -5.35 -8.77
CA ARG A 422 -18.96 -5.60 -9.14
C ARG A 422 -18.76 -7.08 -9.45
N TYR A 423 -18.33 -7.35 -10.68
CA TYR A 423 -17.73 -8.63 -11.06
C TYR A 423 -16.23 -8.52 -11.00
N SER A 424 -15.56 -9.45 -10.33
CA SER A 424 -14.11 -9.49 -10.25
C SER A 424 -13.59 -10.89 -10.51
N LYS A 425 -12.48 -10.99 -11.24
CA LYS A 425 -11.77 -12.23 -11.52
C LYS A 425 -10.30 -12.09 -11.13
N GLY A 426 -9.85 -12.91 -10.17
CA GLY A 426 -8.44 -13.07 -9.83
C GLY A 426 -7.86 -14.30 -10.55
N SER A 427 -6.71 -14.16 -11.18
CA SER A 427 -6.01 -15.26 -11.83
C SER A 427 -4.55 -15.36 -11.39
N TYR A 428 -4.08 -16.60 -11.25
CA TYR A 428 -2.69 -16.96 -11.01
C TYR A 428 -2.24 -17.92 -12.12
N LYS A 429 -1.12 -17.63 -12.78
CA LYS A 429 -0.63 -18.42 -13.92
C LYS A 429 0.88 -18.61 -13.82
N ILE A 430 1.33 -19.86 -13.99
CA ILE A 430 2.72 -20.21 -14.29
C ILE A 430 2.80 -20.46 -15.81
N PRO A 431 3.41 -19.55 -16.59
CA PRO A 431 3.35 -19.64 -18.06
C PRO A 431 4.20 -20.77 -18.63
N ASN A 432 5.41 -20.98 -18.09
CA ASN A 432 6.40 -21.90 -18.67
C ASN A 432 6.71 -23.12 -17.77
N GLY A 433 6.35 -23.04 -16.49
CA GLY A 433 6.82 -23.96 -15.47
C GLY A 433 8.26 -23.63 -15.06
N PHE A 434 8.66 -24.04 -13.88
CA PHE A 434 10.01 -23.89 -13.35
C PHE A 434 10.32 -25.02 -12.36
N TYR A 435 11.58 -25.10 -11.92
CA TYR A 435 11.95 -26.09 -10.91
C TYR A 435 12.95 -25.53 -9.90
N THR A 436 12.98 -26.18 -8.74
CA THR A 436 13.98 -25.90 -7.71
C THR A 436 14.73 -27.19 -7.35
N VAL A 437 16.04 -27.04 -7.10
CA VAL A 437 16.92 -28.13 -6.68
C VAL A 437 17.59 -27.73 -5.39
N THR A 438 17.34 -28.47 -4.32
CA THR A 438 17.71 -28.05 -2.96
C THR A 438 18.19 -29.22 -2.09
N ALA A 439 18.45 -28.93 -0.82
CA ALA A 439 18.86 -29.87 0.21
C ALA A 439 20.15 -30.61 -0.16
N THR A 440 21.24 -29.87 -0.28
CA THR A 440 22.54 -30.45 -0.57
C THR A 440 23.05 -31.35 0.57
N ARG A 441 23.65 -32.48 0.21
CA ARG A 441 24.38 -33.39 1.11
C ARG A 441 25.81 -33.56 0.66
N ASN A 442 26.70 -33.71 1.62
CA ASN A 442 28.10 -33.97 1.34
C ASN A 442 28.29 -35.39 0.79
N LEU A 443 29.14 -35.52 -0.20
CA LEU A 443 29.68 -36.82 -0.62
C LEU A 443 30.60 -37.36 0.47
N LYS A 444 30.56 -38.66 0.70
CA LYS A 444 31.48 -39.35 1.61
C LYS A 444 32.85 -39.52 0.93
N PRO A 445 33.93 -39.74 1.73
CA PRO A 445 35.25 -40.07 1.17
C PRO A 445 35.15 -41.26 0.22
N GLY A 446 35.68 -41.11 -0.99
CA GLY A 446 35.62 -42.14 -2.04
C GLY A 446 34.38 -42.14 -2.91
N GLU A 447 33.40 -41.33 -2.60
CA GLU A 447 32.21 -41.13 -3.46
C GLU A 447 32.49 -40.04 -4.51
N ALA A 448 31.99 -40.26 -5.74
CA ALA A 448 32.13 -39.33 -6.85
C ALA A 448 30.75 -39.06 -7.51
N CYS A 449 30.62 -37.87 -8.14
CA CYS A 449 29.47 -37.54 -8.96
C CYS A 449 29.39 -38.48 -10.18
N SER A 450 28.18 -38.87 -10.58
CA SER A 450 27.95 -39.46 -11.91
C SER A 450 28.32 -38.43 -13.00
N PRO A 451 28.92 -38.81 -14.11
CA PRO A 451 29.40 -37.89 -15.16
C PRO A 451 28.27 -37.02 -15.74
N ASN A 452 27.04 -37.49 -15.76
CA ASN A 452 25.90 -36.80 -16.34
C ASN A 452 24.95 -36.20 -15.29
N ASP A 453 25.39 -36.10 -14.02
CA ASP A 453 24.57 -35.51 -12.98
C ASP A 453 24.81 -34.00 -12.86
N PRO A 454 23.92 -33.15 -13.37
CA PRO A 454 24.10 -31.71 -13.36
C PRO A 454 23.95 -31.09 -11.95
N TRP A 455 23.45 -31.85 -10.98
CA TRP A 455 23.19 -31.39 -9.61
C TRP A 455 24.11 -32.04 -8.57
N CYS A 456 25.24 -32.48 -9.01
CA CYS A 456 26.34 -32.99 -8.18
C CYS A 456 27.61 -32.19 -8.46
N SER A 457 28.45 -31.95 -7.47
CA SER A 457 29.65 -31.12 -7.58
C SER A 457 30.85 -31.79 -6.89
N MET A 458 31.92 -31.99 -7.65
CA MET A 458 33.25 -32.43 -7.14
C MET A 458 34.17 -31.25 -6.85
N ASP A 459 33.71 -30.02 -6.82
CA ASP A 459 34.46 -28.83 -6.56
C ASP A 459 34.42 -28.45 -5.07
N ALA A 460 35.38 -28.95 -4.33
CA ALA A 460 35.47 -28.79 -2.87
C ALA A 460 36.43 -27.67 -2.41
N GLY A 461 36.85 -26.75 -3.31
CA GLY A 461 37.85 -25.74 -2.98
C GLY A 461 37.47 -24.80 -1.83
N ASN A 462 38.47 -24.21 -1.14
CA ASN A 462 38.33 -23.20 -0.06
C ASN A 462 37.43 -23.64 1.12
N GLY A 463 37.59 -24.86 1.61
CA GLY A 463 36.79 -25.40 2.70
C GLY A 463 35.38 -25.83 2.29
N GLY A 464 35.07 -25.80 1.00
CA GLY A 464 33.88 -26.40 0.42
C GLY A 464 33.98 -27.93 0.46
N VAL A 465 32.88 -28.63 0.28
CA VAL A 465 32.77 -30.06 0.25
C VAL A 465 32.15 -30.55 -1.05
N ASN A 466 32.62 -31.67 -1.56
CA ASN A 466 31.94 -32.36 -2.64
C ASN A 466 30.49 -32.68 -2.21
N HIS A 467 29.51 -32.36 -3.01
CA HIS A 467 28.13 -32.44 -2.60
C HIS A 467 27.17 -32.70 -3.75
N TYR A 468 25.99 -33.18 -3.42
CA TYR A 468 24.91 -33.41 -4.36
C TYR A 468 23.58 -32.91 -3.76
N ALA A 469 22.67 -32.48 -4.63
CA ALA A 469 21.32 -32.12 -4.22
C ALA A 469 20.43 -33.34 -4.05
N THR A 470 19.49 -33.31 -3.10
CA THR A 470 18.64 -34.46 -2.77
C THR A 470 17.17 -34.24 -3.01
N ILE A 471 16.74 -32.99 -3.26
CA ILE A 471 15.34 -32.61 -3.49
C ILE A 471 15.25 -31.85 -4.81
N TRP A 472 14.35 -32.30 -5.67
CA TRP A 472 13.96 -31.60 -6.89
C TRP A 472 12.46 -31.38 -6.87
N GLU A 473 12.01 -30.14 -6.96
CA GLU A 473 10.61 -29.75 -7.03
C GLU A 473 10.32 -29.11 -8.38
N LYS A 474 9.25 -29.55 -9.00
CA LYS A 474 8.76 -29.01 -10.28
C LYS A 474 7.47 -28.24 -10.05
N TYR A 475 7.40 -27.07 -10.61
CA TYR A 475 6.22 -26.22 -10.70
C TYR A 475 5.74 -26.23 -12.14
N SER A 476 4.65 -26.92 -12.39
CA SER A 476 4.14 -27.15 -13.74
C SER A 476 3.45 -25.90 -14.28
N LYS A 477 3.51 -25.71 -15.60
CA LYS A 477 2.66 -24.76 -16.29
C LYS A 477 1.20 -25.00 -15.92
N GLY A 478 0.48 -23.92 -15.61
CA GLY A 478 -0.93 -24.02 -15.26
C GLY A 478 -1.53 -22.67 -14.91
N LYS A 479 -2.85 -22.64 -14.75
CA LYS A 479 -3.63 -21.47 -14.42
C LYS A 479 -4.70 -21.81 -13.38
N ILE A 480 -4.93 -20.89 -12.45
CA ILE A 480 -5.96 -20.95 -11.42
C ILE A 480 -6.71 -19.64 -11.44
N ASP A 481 -8.02 -19.72 -11.50
CA ASP A 481 -8.93 -18.58 -11.51
C ASP A 481 -9.86 -18.65 -10.29
N ALA A 482 -10.16 -17.48 -9.72
CA ALA A 482 -11.21 -17.28 -8.75
C ALA A 482 -12.08 -16.10 -9.19
N LYS A 483 -13.38 -16.16 -8.92
CA LYS A 483 -14.35 -15.13 -9.34
C LYS A 483 -15.17 -14.68 -8.15
N ILE A 484 -15.59 -13.44 -8.17
CA ILE A 484 -16.46 -12.82 -7.16
C ILE A 484 -17.47 -11.95 -7.89
N ASN A 485 -18.77 -12.26 -7.72
CA ASN A 485 -19.86 -11.34 -8.05
C ASN A 485 -20.38 -10.73 -6.75
N GLN A 486 -20.45 -9.42 -6.70
CA GLN A 486 -20.94 -8.68 -5.55
C GLN A 486 -21.98 -7.69 -6.00
N PHE A 487 -23.05 -7.56 -5.23
CA PHE A 487 -23.95 -6.44 -5.36
C PHE A 487 -24.28 -5.85 -3.99
N ALA A 488 -24.64 -4.57 -3.99
CA ALA A 488 -25.05 -3.90 -2.78
C ALA A 488 -26.20 -2.94 -3.06
N LEU A 489 -27.06 -2.79 -2.08
CA LEU A 489 -28.09 -1.76 -2.01
C LEU A 489 -27.84 -0.95 -0.75
N TRP A 490 -27.94 0.36 -0.87
CA TRP A 490 -27.82 1.23 0.30
C TRP A 490 -28.85 2.35 0.26
N PHE A 491 -29.22 2.80 1.46
CA PHE A 491 -30.12 3.90 1.70
C PHE A 491 -29.60 4.74 2.87
N GLU A 492 -29.77 6.04 2.80
CA GLU A 492 -29.42 6.99 3.85
C GLU A 492 -30.39 8.17 3.82
N ASP A 493 -30.82 8.63 4.98
CA ASP A 493 -31.60 9.83 5.13
C ASP A 493 -30.89 10.80 6.08
N GLU A 494 -30.66 12.01 5.65
CA GLU A 494 -30.19 13.08 6.51
C GLU A 494 -31.41 13.93 6.94
N MET A 495 -31.85 13.71 8.17
CA MET A 495 -32.99 14.39 8.79
C MET A 495 -32.49 15.62 9.55
N ARG A 496 -33.11 16.79 9.29
CA ARG A 496 -32.83 18.03 10.02
C ARG A 496 -34.03 18.42 10.88
N LEU A 497 -33.80 18.40 12.21
CA LEU A 497 -34.79 18.78 13.22
C LEU A 497 -34.26 20.00 13.99
N GLY A 498 -34.44 21.19 13.45
CA GLY A 498 -33.80 22.38 14.03
C GLY A 498 -32.27 22.24 14.11
N ASN A 499 -31.73 22.26 15.33
CA ASN A 499 -30.29 22.14 15.56
C ASN A 499 -29.76 20.70 15.53
N LEU A 500 -30.65 19.70 15.40
CA LEU A 500 -30.26 18.28 15.40
C LEU A 500 -30.29 17.73 13.98
N ILE A 501 -29.20 17.16 13.55
CA ILE A 501 -29.07 16.37 12.32
C ILE A 501 -28.95 14.91 12.71
N LEU A 502 -29.83 14.07 12.17
CA LEU A 502 -29.78 12.61 12.30
C LEU A 502 -29.51 12.02 10.93
N ARG A 503 -28.67 11.00 10.86
CA ARG A 503 -28.36 10.30 9.61
C ARG A 503 -28.42 8.79 9.82
N PRO A 504 -29.62 8.17 9.84
CA PRO A 504 -29.75 6.73 9.72
C PRO A 504 -29.43 6.28 8.30
N GLY A 505 -28.78 5.15 8.19
CA GLY A 505 -28.44 4.51 6.92
C GLY A 505 -28.41 3.01 7.06
N LEU A 506 -28.56 2.34 5.95
CA LEU A 506 -28.52 0.88 5.87
C LEU A 506 -27.85 0.47 4.58
N ARG A 507 -26.95 -0.51 4.67
CA ARG A 507 -26.33 -1.13 3.51
C ARG A 507 -26.50 -2.64 3.57
N PHE A 508 -26.98 -3.20 2.49
CA PHE A 508 -27.07 -4.64 2.23
C PHE A 508 -25.99 -4.99 1.18
N ASP A 509 -25.13 -5.95 1.46
CA ASP A 509 -24.17 -6.50 0.50
C ASP A 509 -24.36 -8.01 0.40
N SER A 510 -24.18 -8.56 -0.82
CA SER A 510 -24.21 -9.99 -1.11
C SER A 510 -23.10 -10.38 -2.07
N ASP A 511 -22.48 -11.53 -1.87
CA ASP A 511 -21.45 -12.07 -2.75
C ASP A 511 -21.55 -13.58 -2.92
N ASP A 512 -21.14 -14.11 -4.09
CA ASP A 512 -21.10 -15.53 -4.42
C ASP A 512 -19.78 -16.22 -4.05
N TYR A 513 -18.79 -15.49 -3.59
CA TYR A 513 -17.47 -16.05 -3.24
C TYR A 513 -17.46 -16.71 -1.85
N MET A 514 -18.07 -16.02 -0.88
CA MET A 514 -18.34 -16.55 0.47
C MET A 514 -19.78 -17.05 0.61
N ASN A 515 -20.62 -16.78 -0.39
CA ASN A 515 -22.05 -17.10 -0.38
C ASN A 515 -22.74 -16.53 0.88
N LYS A 516 -22.52 -15.23 1.13
CA LYS A 516 -22.98 -14.53 2.32
C LYS A 516 -23.69 -13.23 1.97
N ASP A 517 -24.78 -13.01 2.68
CA ASP A 517 -25.48 -11.74 2.75
C ASP A 517 -25.10 -11.03 4.04
N THR A 518 -24.93 -9.72 3.97
CA THR A 518 -24.60 -8.89 5.13
C THR A 518 -25.48 -7.65 5.19
N LEU A 519 -25.81 -7.22 6.41
CA LEU A 519 -26.59 -6.01 6.66
C LEU A 519 -25.79 -5.12 7.61
N ALA A 520 -25.45 -3.92 7.14
CA ALA A 520 -24.62 -2.95 7.84
C ALA A 520 -25.45 -1.72 8.24
N PRO A 521 -25.99 -1.68 9.48
CA PRO A 521 -26.64 -0.48 9.99
C PRO A 521 -25.60 0.63 10.21
N ARG A 522 -25.98 1.85 9.87
CA ARG A 522 -25.22 3.08 10.05
C ARG A 522 -26.09 4.11 10.73
N PHE A 523 -25.53 4.77 11.73
CA PHE A 523 -26.19 5.88 12.38
C PHE A 523 -25.17 6.92 12.79
N SER A 524 -25.42 8.16 12.44
CA SER A 524 -24.69 9.29 12.99
C SER A 524 -25.61 10.43 13.32
N SER A 525 -25.27 11.24 14.29
CA SER A 525 -26.00 12.46 14.64
C SER A 525 -25.02 13.59 14.92
N THR A 526 -25.49 14.80 14.65
CA THR A 526 -24.78 16.04 14.99
C THR A 526 -25.78 16.99 15.64
N TYR A 527 -25.48 17.45 16.84
CA TYR A 527 -26.30 18.44 17.55
C TYR A 527 -25.53 19.75 17.65
N ASP A 528 -26.06 20.79 17.04
CA ASP A 528 -25.56 22.15 17.15
C ASP A 528 -26.09 22.76 18.44
N LEU A 529 -25.22 22.84 19.45
CA LEU A 529 -25.63 23.16 20.84
C LEU A 529 -26.27 24.54 20.95
N PHE A 530 -25.79 25.53 20.21
CA PHE A 530 -26.23 26.91 20.28
C PHE A 530 -27.01 27.37 19.03
N GLY A 531 -27.04 26.54 17.98
CA GLY A 531 -27.72 26.84 16.71
C GLY A 531 -26.96 27.83 15.82
N ASP A 532 -25.72 28.16 16.15
CA ASP A 532 -24.83 29.06 15.42
C ASP A 532 -23.67 28.34 14.73
N SER A 533 -23.68 27.04 14.75
CA SER A 533 -22.62 26.15 14.24
C SER A 533 -21.30 26.20 15.00
N SER A 534 -21.21 26.99 16.09
CA SER A 534 -19.95 27.15 16.84
C SER A 534 -19.59 25.91 17.65
N THR A 535 -20.59 25.21 18.19
CA THR A 535 -20.39 24.02 19.03
C THR A 535 -21.28 22.86 18.57
N LYS A 536 -20.64 21.81 18.03
CA LYS A 536 -21.34 20.61 17.55
C LYS A 536 -20.92 19.39 18.34
N ILE A 537 -21.90 18.66 18.86
CA ILE A 537 -21.72 17.37 19.51
C ILE A 537 -22.09 16.30 18.50
N ASN A 538 -21.19 15.34 18.31
CA ASN A 538 -21.35 14.26 17.31
C ASN A 538 -21.39 12.91 18.00
N PHE A 539 -22.24 12.02 17.48
CA PHE A 539 -22.36 10.64 17.93
C PHE A 539 -22.56 9.72 16.73
N GLY A 540 -21.97 8.51 16.75
CA GLY A 540 -22.11 7.52 15.70
C GLY A 540 -22.07 6.09 16.21
N LEU A 541 -22.94 5.23 15.65
CA LEU A 541 -22.97 3.78 15.84
C LEU A 541 -23.00 3.11 14.47
N ASN A 542 -21.99 2.35 14.12
CA ASN A 542 -21.85 1.84 12.77
C ASN A 542 -21.33 0.41 12.76
N ARG A 543 -21.67 -0.35 11.72
CA ARG A 543 -21.05 -1.63 11.38
C ARG A 543 -20.44 -1.56 9.99
N TYR A 544 -19.19 -2.02 9.88
CA TYR A 544 -18.43 -2.02 8.63
C TYR A 544 -17.98 -3.42 8.28
N TYR A 545 -18.41 -3.96 7.13
CA TYR A 545 -17.96 -5.25 6.62
C TYR A 545 -16.75 -5.08 5.70
N GLY A 546 -15.77 -5.97 5.87
CA GLY A 546 -14.54 -5.99 5.08
C GLY A 546 -14.72 -6.54 3.67
N ARG A 547 -13.62 -6.53 2.91
CA ARG A 547 -13.53 -7.13 1.57
C ARG A 547 -13.04 -8.57 1.62
N ASN A 548 -13.40 -9.35 0.60
CA ASN A 548 -12.83 -10.65 0.33
C ASN A 548 -11.47 -10.53 -0.37
N SER A 549 -10.60 -11.54 -0.18
CA SER A 549 -9.31 -11.66 -0.86
C SER A 549 -9.30 -12.90 -1.74
N PHE A 550 -8.81 -12.77 -2.98
CA PHE A 550 -8.57 -13.90 -3.88
C PHE A 550 -7.49 -14.86 -3.35
N ALA A 551 -6.61 -14.38 -2.46
CA ALA A 551 -5.54 -15.18 -1.89
C ALA A 551 -6.02 -16.51 -1.33
N TYR A 552 -7.20 -16.56 -0.70
CA TYR A 552 -7.74 -17.76 -0.06
C TYR A 552 -7.95 -18.90 -1.07
N ALA A 553 -8.67 -18.64 -2.16
CA ALA A 553 -8.92 -19.64 -3.20
C ALA A 553 -7.69 -19.91 -4.08
N LEU A 554 -6.89 -18.87 -4.39
CA LEU A 554 -5.70 -19.05 -5.22
C LEU A 554 -4.65 -19.90 -4.51
N LYS A 555 -4.46 -19.76 -3.20
CA LYS A 555 -3.52 -20.59 -2.43
C LYS A 555 -3.95 -22.06 -2.37
N ASP A 556 -5.23 -22.35 -2.24
CA ASP A 556 -5.74 -23.73 -2.32
C ASP A 556 -5.43 -24.37 -3.69
N GLY A 557 -5.64 -23.62 -4.76
CA GLY A 557 -5.41 -24.13 -6.13
C GLY A 557 -3.94 -24.36 -6.50
N LYS A 558 -3.00 -23.54 -6.02
CA LYS A 558 -1.58 -23.54 -6.42
C LYS A 558 -0.85 -24.86 -6.16
N GLN A 559 -1.23 -25.56 -5.10
CA GLN A 559 -0.56 -26.81 -4.70
C GLN A 559 -0.66 -27.92 -5.76
N LYS A 560 -1.70 -27.90 -6.58
CA LYS A 560 -1.88 -28.86 -7.66
C LYS A 560 -0.83 -28.76 -8.77
N LEU A 561 -0.16 -27.61 -8.84
CA LEU A 561 0.89 -27.34 -9.84
C LEU A 561 2.28 -27.79 -9.39
N ARG A 562 2.45 -28.31 -8.17
CA ARG A 562 3.73 -28.65 -7.56
C ARG A 562 3.89 -30.15 -7.39
N SER A 563 5.05 -30.67 -7.76
CA SER A 563 5.45 -32.07 -7.58
C SER A 563 6.91 -32.17 -7.16
N ARG A 564 7.26 -33.26 -6.49
CA ARG A 564 8.58 -33.42 -5.88
C ARG A 564 9.18 -34.77 -6.18
N TRP A 565 10.49 -34.78 -6.41
CA TRP A 565 11.36 -35.92 -6.50
C TRP A 565 12.44 -35.85 -5.44
N LYS A 566 12.94 -37.04 -5.03
CA LYS A 566 14.04 -37.15 -4.10
C LYS A 566 15.01 -38.24 -4.57
N ARG A 567 16.27 -38.15 -4.13
CA ARG A 567 17.20 -39.28 -4.26
C ARG A 567 17.07 -40.18 -3.08
N ARG A 568 16.94 -41.50 -3.34
CA ARG A 568 16.66 -42.50 -2.29
C ARG A 568 17.87 -42.98 -1.53
N ASP A 569 19.01 -43.17 -2.24
CA ASP A 569 20.21 -43.82 -1.67
C ASP A 569 21.49 -43.04 -2.08
N PRO A 570 22.35 -42.68 -1.09
CA PRO A 570 23.64 -42.12 -1.40
C PRO A 570 24.56 -43.03 -2.26
N LYS A 571 24.28 -44.31 -2.37
CA LYS A 571 25.07 -45.22 -3.23
C LYS A 571 24.60 -45.22 -4.70
N ASN A 572 23.42 -44.67 -5.00
CA ASN A 572 22.85 -44.61 -6.35
C ASN A 572 22.37 -43.17 -6.65
N TYR A 573 23.34 -42.22 -6.76
CA TYR A 573 23.08 -40.78 -6.89
C TYR A 573 22.45 -40.39 -8.22
N SER A 574 22.32 -41.28 -9.17
CA SER A 574 21.85 -40.98 -10.51
C SER A 574 20.33 -41.02 -10.67
N GLU A 575 19.60 -41.65 -9.75
CA GLU A 575 18.17 -41.86 -9.92
C GLU A 575 17.32 -40.94 -9.05
N TRP A 576 16.60 -40.04 -9.69
CA TRP A 576 15.53 -39.29 -9.09
C TRP A 576 14.27 -40.13 -9.06
N VAL A 577 13.78 -40.39 -7.87
CA VAL A 577 12.53 -41.14 -7.66
C VAL A 577 11.45 -40.16 -7.22
N GLU A 578 10.27 -40.28 -7.82
CA GLU A 578 9.14 -39.45 -7.40
C GLU A 578 8.83 -39.69 -5.92
N ASP A 579 8.76 -38.56 -5.17
CA ASP A 579 8.38 -38.61 -3.76
C ASP A 579 6.86 -38.78 -3.64
N THR A 580 6.38 -39.99 -3.95
CA THR A 580 4.95 -40.33 -3.97
C THR A 580 4.26 -40.03 -2.64
N ALA A 581 4.97 -40.25 -1.52
CA ALA A 581 4.43 -39.95 -0.20
C ALA A 581 4.27 -38.43 0.02
N TRP A 582 5.20 -37.62 -0.52
CA TRP A 582 5.10 -36.17 -0.44
C TRP A 582 4.10 -35.66 -1.46
N ASN A 583 4.15 -36.11 -2.71
CA ASN A 583 3.22 -35.76 -3.77
C ASN A 583 1.78 -36.07 -3.41
N SER A 584 1.50 -37.25 -2.90
CA SER A 584 0.17 -37.61 -2.43
C SER A 584 -0.30 -36.79 -1.22
N ARG A 585 0.63 -36.33 -0.36
CA ARG A 585 0.32 -35.41 0.71
C ARG A 585 0.13 -33.98 0.19
N ASN A 586 0.87 -33.54 -0.83
CA ASN A 586 0.84 -32.18 -1.39
C ASN A 586 -0.20 -31.98 -2.47
N GLN A 587 -0.61 -33.03 -3.18
CA GLN A 587 -1.84 -33.00 -3.97
C GLN A 587 -3.08 -32.80 -3.07
N LYS A 588 -2.94 -33.14 -1.78
CA LYS A 588 -3.81 -32.67 -0.73
C LYS A 588 -3.40 -31.24 -0.38
N SER A 589 -4.26 -30.30 -0.57
CA SER A 589 -3.97 -28.87 -0.39
C SER A 589 -3.36 -28.55 0.97
N GLU A 590 -2.30 -27.74 0.99
CA GLU A 590 -1.74 -27.19 2.23
C GLU A 590 -2.64 -26.12 2.84
N TYR A 591 -3.45 -25.47 2.00
CA TYR A 591 -4.39 -24.43 2.38
C TYR A 591 -5.78 -24.86 1.97
N ILE A 592 -6.73 -24.75 2.87
CA ILE A 592 -8.12 -25.12 2.63
C ILE A 592 -8.93 -23.83 2.55
N PHE A 593 -9.47 -23.56 1.36
CA PHE A 593 -10.48 -22.54 1.18
C PHE A 593 -11.87 -23.13 1.45
N ARG A 594 -12.65 -22.42 2.25
CA ARG A 594 -14.06 -22.69 2.51
C ARG A 594 -14.83 -21.39 2.64
N GLU A 595 -16.14 -21.45 2.58
CA GLU A 595 -16.98 -20.29 2.86
C GLU A 595 -16.74 -19.80 4.29
N LEU A 596 -16.42 -18.52 4.40
CA LEU A 596 -16.17 -17.82 5.66
C LEU A 596 -17.29 -16.83 5.92
N LYS A 597 -17.42 -16.40 7.17
CA LYS A 597 -18.17 -15.19 7.47
C LYS A 597 -17.39 -13.98 6.96
N ILE A 598 -18.10 -12.94 6.54
CA ILE A 598 -17.46 -11.68 6.19
C ILE A 598 -17.02 -10.98 7.47
N PRO A 599 -15.72 -10.64 7.63
CA PRO A 599 -15.22 -9.95 8.81
C PRO A 599 -15.84 -8.56 8.92
N TYR A 600 -16.09 -8.10 10.15
CA TYR A 600 -16.66 -6.79 10.37
C TYR A 600 -16.11 -6.09 11.61
N ASP A 601 -16.27 -4.77 11.65
CA ASP A 601 -15.99 -3.93 12.80
C ASP A 601 -17.29 -3.21 13.26
N ASP A 602 -17.57 -3.28 14.55
CA ASP A 602 -18.57 -2.44 15.21
C ASP A 602 -17.88 -1.16 15.73
N GLU A 603 -18.43 0.00 15.39
CA GLU A 603 -17.89 1.31 15.75
C GLU A 603 -18.82 2.08 16.68
N LEU A 604 -18.24 2.67 17.71
CA LEU A 604 -18.78 3.79 18.47
C LEU A 604 -17.89 5.02 18.22
N ALA A 605 -18.46 6.12 17.77
CA ALA A 605 -17.77 7.39 17.57
C ALA A 605 -18.47 8.50 18.36
N ILE A 606 -17.69 9.29 19.09
CA ILE A 606 -18.17 10.46 19.85
C ILE A 606 -17.21 11.60 19.58
N GLY A 607 -17.71 12.81 19.38
CA GLY A 607 -16.86 13.96 19.16
C GLY A 607 -17.49 15.30 19.43
N ILE A 608 -16.65 16.30 19.57
CA ILE A 608 -17.02 17.70 19.73
C ILE A 608 -16.24 18.49 18.71
N ASN A 609 -16.95 19.29 17.92
CA ASN A 609 -16.36 20.32 17.07
C ASN A 609 -16.68 21.67 17.72
N GLN A 610 -15.67 22.50 17.92
CA GLN A 610 -15.78 23.80 18.56
C GLN A 610 -15.06 24.85 17.72
N GLU A 611 -15.80 25.83 17.25
CA GLU A 611 -15.22 27.06 16.65
C GLU A 611 -15.01 28.11 17.74
N ILE A 612 -13.79 28.61 17.85
CA ILE A 612 -13.41 29.68 18.77
C ILE A 612 -12.64 30.74 17.99
N GLY A 613 -13.32 31.86 17.68
CA GLY A 613 -12.73 32.89 16.82
C GLY A 613 -12.32 32.32 15.46
N ASN A 614 -11.04 32.35 15.13
CA ASN A 614 -10.50 31.82 13.87
C ASN A 614 -9.99 30.36 13.98
N PHE A 615 -10.39 29.65 15.02
CA PHE A 615 -9.93 28.25 15.23
C PHE A 615 -11.10 27.28 15.18
N ASP A 616 -10.91 26.18 14.47
CA ASP A 616 -11.76 25.01 14.50
C ASP A 616 -11.03 23.88 15.28
N LEU A 617 -11.60 23.48 16.39
CA LEU A 617 -11.12 22.43 17.28
C LEU A 617 -12.01 21.20 17.12
N VAL A 618 -11.39 20.04 16.98
CA VAL A 618 -12.09 18.75 16.93
C VAL A 618 -11.49 17.83 17.99
N LEU A 619 -12.32 17.34 18.87
CA LEU A 619 -12.01 16.27 19.82
C LEU A 619 -12.87 15.05 19.46
N LYS A 620 -12.24 13.91 19.25
CA LYS A 620 -12.93 12.70 18.78
C LYS A 620 -12.42 11.46 19.53
N TYR A 621 -13.35 10.62 19.96
CA TYR A 621 -13.11 9.27 20.43
C TYR A 621 -13.76 8.27 19.50
N VAL A 622 -13.05 7.24 19.07
CA VAL A 622 -13.54 6.14 18.25
C VAL A 622 -13.14 4.83 18.90
N LYS A 623 -14.13 3.97 19.13
CA LYS A 623 -13.91 2.58 19.53
C LYS A 623 -14.29 1.67 18.37
N ARG A 624 -13.43 0.69 18.08
CA ARG A 624 -13.65 -0.36 17.08
C ARG A 624 -13.48 -1.73 17.69
N ASP A 625 -14.49 -2.58 17.51
CA ASP A 625 -14.48 -3.99 17.90
C ASP A 625 -14.57 -4.85 16.64
N GLY A 626 -13.43 -5.38 16.17
CA GLY A 626 -13.33 -6.24 14.99
C GLY A 626 -13.63 -7.69 15.34
N LYS A 627 -14.60 -8.27 14.63
CA LYS A 627 -15.08 -9.63 14.81
C LYS A 627 -15.02 -10.44 13.53
N ASP A 628 -15.03 -11.76 13.67
CA ASP A 628 -14.98 -12.73 12.57
C ASP A 628 -13.79 -12.46 11.61
N GLN A 629 -12.67 -11.92 12.12
CA GLN A 629 -11.48 -11.61 11.33
C GLN A 629 -10.84 -12.88 10.79
N VAL A 630 -10.39 -12.84 9.53
CA VAL A 630 -9.82 -14.02 8.87
C VAL A 630 -8.41 -14.30 9.38
N THR A 631 -8.17 -15.55 9.78
CA THR A 631 -6.87 -16.09 10.16
C THR A 631 -6.77 -17.53 9.68
N GLN A 632 -5.65 -18.17 9.93
CA GLN A 632 -5.48 -19.60 9.64
C GLN A 632 -5.41 -20.41 10.93
N ARG A 633 -5.88 -21.68 10.84
CA ARG A 633 -5.71 -22.69 11.88
C ARG A 633 -5.42 -24.05 11.26
N LYS A 634 -4.76 -24.94 12.00
CA LYS A 634 -4.52 -26.31 11.53
C LYS A 634 -5.83 -27.07 11.37
N ALA A 635 -5.95 -27.83 10.28
CA ALA A 635 -7.14 -28.64 10.00
C ALA A 635 -7.51 -29.60 11.14
N SER A 636 -6.48 -30.15 11.80
CA SER A 636 -6.67 -31.01 12.97
C SER A 636 -7.35 -30.31 14.16
N VAL A 637 -7.07 -29.04 14.35
CA VAL A 637 -7.69 -28.22 15.42
C VAL A 637 -9.14 -27.87 15.09
N GLU A 638 -9.44 -27.72 13.79
CA GLU A 638 -10.80 -27.47 13.30
C GLU A 638 -11.65 -28.74 13.11
N GLY A 639 -11.15 -29.90 13.57
CA GLY A 639 -11.86 -31.17 13.43
C GLY A 639 -12.00 -31.68 11.98
N ILE A 640 -11.19 -31.10 11.05
CA ILE A 640 -11.16 -31.54 9.66
C ILE A 640 -10.24 -32.74 9.58
N SER A 641 -10.85 -33.94 9.48
CA SER A 641 -10.14 -35.21 9.44
C SER A 641 -9.49 -35.46 8.07
N PRO A 642 -8.28 -36.04 8.03
CA PRO A 642 -7.61 -36.40 6.78
C PRO A 642 -8.08 -37.77 6.22
N ASP A 643 -9.31 -38.12 6.35
CA ASP A 643 -9.96 -39.42 5.98
C ASP A 643 -9.92 -39.71 4.47
N GLY A 644 -8.78 -40.05 3.89
CA GLY A 644 -8.65 -40.26 2.46
C GLY A 644 -8.91 -38.99 1.62
N SER A 645 -9.22 -37.91 2.31
CA SER A 645 -9.59 -36.63 1.72
C SER A 645 -8.41 -35.87 1.11
N LYS A 646 -8.74 -34.82 0.44
CA LYS A 646 -7.92 -33.80 -0.21
C LYS A 646 -6.83 -33.15 0.68
N TYR A 647 -6.87 -33.33 2.02
CA TYR A 647 -6.12 -32.49 2.98
C TYR A 647 -5.13 -33.29 3.82
N LYS A 648 -4.03 -32.65 4.25
CA LYS A 648 -3.08 -33.20 5.21
C LYS A 648 -3.54 -32.90 6.64
N THR A 649 -3.02 -33.66 7.62
CA THR A 649 -3.23 -33.36 9.05
C THR A 649 -2.71 -31.99 9.49
N ASP A 650 -1.69 -31.48 8.81
CA ASP A 650 -1.05 -30.20 9.05
C ASP A 650 -1.47 -29.10 8.06
N SER A 651 -2.52 -29.36 7.24
CA SER A 651 -3.08 -28.35 6.34
C SER A 651 -3.63 -27.18 7.14
N MET A 652 -3.46 -25.97 6.61
CA MET A 652 -4.01 -24.75 7.17
C MET A 652 -5.39 -24.47 6.60
N VAL A 653 -6.34 -24.14 7.46
CA VAL A 653 -7.71 -23.79 7.08
C VAL A 653 -7.93 -22.33 7.40
N TYR A 654 -8.47 -21.59 6.46
CA TYR A 654 -8.94 -20.23 6.75
C TYR A 654 -10.17 -20.30 7.68
N THR A 655 -10.15 -19.46 8.71
CA THR A 655 -11.17 -19.42 9.77
C THR A 655 -11.52 -17.99 10.16
N ASN A 656 -12.60 -17.81 10.92
CA ASN A 656 -13.02 -16.51 11.44
C ASN A 656 -12.66 -16.31 12.94
N ASN A 657 -11.49 -16.78 13.36
CA ASN A 657 -11.07 -16.74 14.77
C ASN A 657 -10.24 -15.48 15.12
N GLY A 658 -10.01 -14.62 14.17
CA GLY A 658 -9.33 -13.34 14.41
C GLY A 658 -10.24 -12.36 15.15
N ILE A 659 -9.66 -11.62 16.09
CA ILE A 659 -10.29 -10.52 16.82
C ILE A 659 -9.36 -9.32 16.89
N SER A 660 -9.94 -8.13 16.87
CA SER A 660 -9.21 -6.87 17.07
C SER A 660 -10.04 -5.90 17.90
N LYS A 661 -9.38 -5.06 18.68
CA LYS A 661 -10.01 -3.97 19.45
C LYS A 661 -9.12 -2.74 19.35
N SER A 662 -9.72 -1.58 19.16
CA SER A 662 -8.99 -0.33 19.10
C SER A 662 -9.76 0.78 19.80
N ASP A 663 -9.06 1.54 20.66
CA ASP A 663 -9.53 2.77 21.27
C ASP A 663 -8.67 3.92 20.73
N ILE A 664 -9.29 4.87 20.05
CA ILE A 664 -8.62 5.95 19.33
C ILE A 664 -9.11 7.29 19.85
N TYR A 665 -8.19 8.15 20.28
CA TYR A 665 -8.44 9.53 20.68
C TYR A 665 -7.75 10.46 19.69
N THR A 666 -8.50 11.36 19.06
CA THR A 666 -7.95 12.32 18.12
C THR A 666 -8.31 13.72 18.56
N PHE A 667 -7.32 14.60 18.57
CA PHE A 667 -7.50 16.04 18.74
C PHE A 667 -6.90 16.75 17.53
N SER A 668 -7.61 17.74 16.99
CA SER A 668 -7.06 18.65 16.01
C SER A 668 -7.49 20.09 16.25
N ILE A 669 -6.62 21.01 15.94
CA ILE A 669 -6.90 22.45 15.91
C ILE A 669 -6.30 23.02 14.62
N ARG A 670 -7.09 23.82 13.92
CA ARG A 670 -6.68 24.48 12.68
C ARG A 670 -7.29 25.87 12.61
N ASN A 671 -6.66 26.78 11.89
CA ASN A 671 -7.30 28.04 11.60
C ASN A 671 -8.33 27.88 10.48
N VAL A 672 -9.49 28.52 10.62
CA VAL A 672 -10.56 28.53 9.62
C VAL A 672 -10.14 29.40 8.44
N ASN A 673 -9.73 30.63 8.74
CA ASN A 673 -9.24 31.59 7.77
C ASN A 673 -7.73 31.76 7.92
N ALA A 674 -7.02 31.96 6.81
CA ALA A 674 -5.59 32.23 6.88
C ALA A 674 -5.31 33.49 7.70
N TYR A 675 -4.29 33.47 8.56
CA TYR A 675 -3.81 34.66 9.23
C TYR A 675 -3.03 35.53 8.25
N GLU A 676 -3.42 36.79 8.17
CA GLU A 676 -2.72 37.78 7.37
C GLU A 676 -1.79 38.60 8.28
N LEU A 677 -0.50 38.58 7.98
CA LEU A 677 0.51 39.35 8.70
C LEU A 677 1.42 40.02 7.66
N GLU A 678 1.45 41.36 7.66
CA GLU A 678 2.32 42.15 6.76
C GLU A 678 2.30 41.71 5.29
N GLY A 679 1.11 41.41 4.78
CA GLY A 679 0.90 40.94 3.40
C GLY A 679 1.28 39.48 3.14
N THR A 680 1.58 38.70 4.18
CA THR A 680 1.77 37.27 4.12
C THR A 680 0.53 36.53 4.66
N LYS A 681 0.24 35.32 4.15
CA LYS A 681 -0.87 34.50 4.60
C LYS A 681 -0.38 33.20 5.19
N HIS A 682 -0.89 32.86 6.38
CA HIS A 682 -0.43 31.70 7.15
C HIS A 682 -1.61 30.77 7.50
N LYS A 683 -1.44 29.49 7.17
CA LYS A 683 -2.34 28.40 7.55
C LYS A 683 -1.59 27.43 8.44
N PHE A 684 -2.25 26.88 9.46
CA PHE A 684 -1.65 25.87 10.31
C PHE A 684 -2.67 24.88 10.82
N GLU A 685 -2.18 23.71 11.14
CA GLU A 685 -2.95 22.63 11.76
C GLU A 685 -2.07 21.85 12.70
N LEU A 686 -2.57 21.63 13.93
CA LEU A 686 -2.00 20.73 14.92
C LEU A 686 -2.96 19.53 15.07
N GLY A 687 -2.45 18.32 14.88
CA GLY A 687 -3.20 17.10 15.07
C GLY A 687 -2.49 16.18 16.07
N PHE A 688 -3.23 15.63 17.00
CA PHE A 688 -2.77 14.61 17.93
C PHE A 688 -3.63 13.37 17.80
N ASN A 689 -3.02 12.19 17.77
CA ASN A 689 -3.69 10.91 17.78
C ASN A 689 -3.08 10.01 18.85
N TYR A 690 -3.92 9.39 19.66
CA TYR A 690 -3.55 8.30 20.54
C TYR A 690 -4.36 7.05 20.17
N THR A 691 -3.69 5.91 19.98
CA THR A 691 -4.32 4.64 19.63
C THR A 691 -3.84 3.55 20.59
N ASP A 692 -4.77 2.90 21.27
CA ASP A 692 -4.55 1.64 21.97
C ASP A 692 -5.18 0.51 21.16
N LYS A 693 -4.39 -0.50 20.78
CA LYS A 693 -4.80 -1.53 19.87
C LYS A 693 -4.36 -2.92 20.32
N LYS A 694 -5.29 -3.86 20.27
CA LYS A 694 -5.07 -5.29 20.53
C LYS A 694 -5.58 -6.12 19.38
N SER A 695 -4.86 -7.17 19.02
CA SER A 695 -5.25 -8.10 17.95
C SER A 695 -4.49 -9.41 18.14
N ASN A 696 -5.16 -10.54 17.91
CA ASN A 696 -4.54 -11.86 17.93
C ASN A 696 -3.92 -12.28 16.58
N PHE A 697 -3.88 -11.38 15.61
CA PHE A 697 -3.31 -11.64 14.29
C PHE A 697 -2.65 -10.37 13.74
N SER A 698 -1.67 -10.52 12.86
CA SER A 698 -1.06 -9.45 12.06
C SER A 698 -1.58 -9.47 10.62
N THR A 699 -1.73 -10.69 10.05
CA THR A 699 -2.27 -10.89 8.70
C THR A 699 -3.26 -12.06 8.70
N TYR A 700 -4.03 -12.22 7.63
CA TYR A 700 -4.93 -13.37 7.47
C TYR A 700 -4.18 -14.70 7.27
N ASP A 701 -2.87 -14.69 7.12
CA ASP A 701 -2.03 -15.89 7.01
C ASP A 701 -1.47 -16.36 8.36
N ASP A 702 -1.75 -15.67 9.43
CA ASP A 702 -1.26 -16.03 10.76
C ASP A 702 -1.96 -17.28 11.30
N ASP A 703 -1.14 -18.22 11.80
CA ASP A 703 -1.63 -19.44 12.45
C ASP A 703 -2.08 -19.14 13.89
N THR A 704 -3.39 -19.21 14.11
CA THR A 704 -4.04 -19.04 15.42
C THR A 704 -4.48 -20.38 16.04
N SER A 705 -3.92 -21.51 15.58
CA SER A 705 -4.27 -22.84 16.10
C SER A 705 -3.97 -23.04 17.57
N LEU A 706 -2.96 -22.39 18.06
CA LEU A 706 -2.51 -22.43 19.45
C LEU A 706 -2.58 -21.04 20.04
N ASP A 707 -3.10 -20.97 21.26
CA ASP A 707 -3.07 -19.78 22.09
C ASP A 707 -2.36 -20.10 23.41
N PRO A 708 -1.03 -20.34 23.36
CA PRO A 708 -0.27 -20.74 24.50
C PRO A 708 -0.22 -19.65 25.57
N ASN A 709 -0.01 -20.05 26.81
CA ASN A 709 0.41 -19.11 27.84
C ASN A 709 1.80 -18.58 27.48
N ILE A 710 2.00 -17.32 27.67
CA ILE A 710 3.28 -16.61 27.52
C ILE A 710 3.54 -15.74 28.76
N LYS A 711 4.77 -15.33 28.92
CA LYS A 711 5.10 -14.30 29.90
C LYS A 711 5.60 -13.07 29.16
N LEU A 712 4.93 -11.93 29.31
CA LEU A 712 5.32 -10.64 28.74
C LEU A 712 5.54 -9.62 29.85
N ASP A 713 6.73 -9.04 29.93
CA ASP A 713 7.11 -8.05 30.94
C ASP A 713 6.81 -8.51 32.36
N GLY A 714 7.07 -9.80 32.64
CA GLY A 714 6.83 -10.43 33.94
C GLY A 714 5.38 -10.88 34.19
N LYS A 715 4.42 -10.59 33.32
CA LYS A 715 3.00 -10.96 33.45
C LYS A 715 2.67 -12.18 32.58
N TYR A 716 1.93 -13.14 33.16
CA TYR A 716 1.39 -14.26 32.40
C TYR A 716 0.12 -13.85 31.71
N MET A 717 -0.01 -14.23 30.43
CA MET A 717 -1.17 -13.95 29.59
C MET A 717 -1.27 -14.96 28.46
N LYS A 718 -2.38 -14.96 27.73
CA LYS A 718 -2.48 -15.69 26.46
C LYS A 718 -1.71 -14.98 25.36
N SER A 719 -1.18 -15.76 24.40
CA SER A 719 -0.49 -15.18 23.22
C SER A 719 -1.39 -14.26 22.41
N SER A 720 -2.69 -14.54 22.38
CA SER A 720 -3.73 -13.71 21.72
C SER A 720 -3.96 -12.34 22.42
N GLU A 721 -3.54 -12.18 23.67
CA GLU A 721 -3.67 -10.92 24.44
C GLU A 721 -2.45 -10.00 24.25
N ARG A 722 -1.44 -10.48 23.54
CA ARG A 722 -0.22 -9.72 23.27
C ARG A 722 -0.54 -8.44 22.48
N PRO A 723 0.07 -7.30 22.83
CA PRO A 723 -0.06 -6.08 22.03
C PRO A 723 0.38 -6.33 20.58
N GLN A 724 -0.30 -5.67 19.65
CA GLN A 724 0.05 -5.78 18.25
C GLN A 724 1.43 -5.18 17.96
N GLU A 725 2.19 -5.79 17.04
CA GLU A 725 3.55 -5.34 16.71
C GLU A 725 3.60 -4.32 15.55
N ASP A 726 2.68 -4.41 14.58
CA ASP A 726 2.59 -3.47 13.47
C ASP A 726 1.84 -2.20 13.87
N TYR A 727 2.23 -1.04 13.33
CA TYR A 727 1.66 0.29 13.65
C TYR A 727 1.57 0.59 15.16
N ASN A 728 2.56 0.17 15.91
CA ASN A 728 2.58 0.10 17.38
C ASN A 728 3.16 1.37 18.01
N LYS A 729 2.83 2.53 17.45
CA LYS A 729 3.14 3.83 18.03
C LYS A 729 1.88 4.36 18.68
N ASN A 730 1.81 4.35 20.01
CA ASN A 730 0.58 4.70 20.72
C ASN A 730 0.10 6.12 20.44
N TRP A 731 1.01 7.08 20.16
CA TRP A 731 0.60 8.43 19.84
C TRP A 731 1.51 9.09 18.80
N THR A 732 0.91 10.02 18.07
CA THR A 732 1.57 10.87 17.08
C THR A 732 1.04 12.30 17.25
N LEU A 733 1.93 13.27 17.26
CA LEU A 733 1.64 14.71 17.18
C LEU A 733 2.16 15.22 15.84
N ARG A 734 1.31 15.91 15.10
CA ARG A 734 1.64 16.52 13.81
C ARG A 734 1.32 18.00 13.86
N PHE A 735 2.24 18.80 13.36
CA PHE A 735 2.01 20.22 13.18
C PHE A 735 2.39 20.60 11.77
N SER A 736 1.46 21.16 11.02
CA SER A 736 1.63 21.55 9.62
C SER A 736 1.41 23.05 9.47
N THR A 737 2.26 23.70 8.68
CA THR A 737 2.08 25.11 8.33
C THR A 737 2.25 25.32 6.83
N ILE A 738 1.45 26.22 6.25
CA ILE A 738 1.59 26.69 4.89
C ILE A 738 1.56 28.21 4.92
N SER A 739 2.63 28.83 4.45
CA SER A 739 2.78 30.28 4.39
C SER A 739 2.92 30.75 2.95
N SER A 740 2.12 31.70 2.53
CA SER A 740 2.26 32.39 1.26
C SER A 740 2.96 33.73 1.51
N ILE A 741 4.08 33.94 0.83
CA ILE A 741 4.93 35.12 0.98
C ILE A 741 5.07 35.80 -0.39
N PRO A 742 4.09 36.65 -0.80
CA PRO A 742 4.05 37.21 -2.14
C PRO A 742 5.29 38.07 -2.47
N GLN A 743 5.86 38.72 -1.48
CA GLN A 743 7.06 39.55 -1.64
C GLN A 743 8.28 38.78 -2.18
N LEU A 744 8.32 37.44 -1.90
CA LEU A 744 9.37 36.54 -2.37
C LEU A 744 8.88 35.61 -3.51
N ASN A 745 7.64 35.79 -3.99
CA ASN A 745 6.98 34.83 -4.89
C ASN A 745 7.07 33.39 -4.37
N MET A 746 6.90 33.20 -3.04
CA MET A 746 7.22 31.99 -2.35
C MET A 746 6.01 31.44 -1.60
N LYS A 747 5.82 30.10 -1.67
CA LYS A 747 5.03 29.32 -0.72
C LYS A 747 5.97 28.48 0.11
N TRP A 748 5.75 28.48 1.43
CA TRP A 748 6.56 27.75 2.38
C TRP A 748 5.68 26.78 3.18
N GLY A 749 5.87 25.49 2.96
CA GLY A 749 5.16 24.41 3.68
C GLY A 749 6.08 23.73 4.69
N ASN A 750 5.58 23.47 5.88
CA ASN A 750 6.29 22.70 6.90
C ASN A 750 5.41 21.58 7.45
N MET A 751 6.03 20.46 7.81
CA MET A 751 5.42 19.37 8.51
C MET A 751 6.34 18.89 9.63
N PHE A 752 5.89 19.00 10.86
CA PHE A 752 6.57 18.53 12.05
C PHE A 752 5.82 17.29 12.55
N ILE A 753 6.52 16.17 12.72
CA ILE A 753 5.93 14.91 13.18
C ILE A 753 6.74 14.44 14.39
N LEU A 754 6.07 14.35 15.54
CA LEU A 754 6.61 13.77 16.76
C LEU A 754 5.81 12.49 17.08
N GLU A 755 6.49 11.36 17.14
CA GLU A 755 5.87 10.06 17.35
C GLU A 755 6.46 9.36 18.57
N ASN A 756 5.62 8.58 19.25
CA ASN A 756 6.12 7.70 20.29
C ASN A 756 7.07 6.64 19.71
N GLY A 757 7.97 6.15 20.53
CA GLY A 757 8.81 5.01 20.16
C GLY A 757 7.97 3.76 19.91
N ARG A 758 8.27 3.04 18.82
CA ARG A 758 7.69 1.72 18.56
C ARG A 758 7.98 0.77 19.73
N LYS A 759 7.03 -0.10 20.04
CA LYS A 759 7.20 -1.21 20.97
C LYS A 759 7.54 -2.46 20.17
N ASP A 760 8.72 -3.01 20.35
CA ASP A 760 9.11 -4.31 19.80
C ASP A 760 9.02 -5.35 20.90
N ILE A 761 8.33 -6.45 20.66
CA ILE A 761 8.17 -7.55 21.61
C ILE A 761 9.21 -8.60 21.28
N LYS A 762 10.20 -8.77 22.17
CA LYS A 762 11.32 -9.67 21.94
C LYS A 762 11.22 -10.91 22.80
N ARG A 763 11.40 -12.06 22.18
CA ARG A 763 11.57 -13.31 22.90
C ARG A 763 12.94 -13.30 23.58
N ILE A 764 12.95 -13.42 24.92
CA ILE A 764 14.18 -13.41 25.73
C ILE A 764 14.52 -14.79 26.29
N GLY A 765 13.57 -15.74 26.25
CA GLY A 765 13.83 -17.09 26.76
C GLY A 765 12.59 -17.94 26.85
N THR A 766 12.69 -18.97 27.68
CA THR A 766 11.58 -19.87 28.02
C THR A 766 11.64 -20.19 29.50
N GLU A 767 10.48 -20.42 30.12
CA GLU A 767 10.34 -20.90 31.50
C GLU A 767 9.26 -21.99 31.61
N ILE A 768 9.17 -22.65 32.76
CA ILE A 768 8.11 -23.63 33.05
C ILE A 768 7.02 -22.94 33.86
N TYR A 769 5.81 -22.92 33.34
CA TYR A 769 4.64 -22.38 34.03
C TYR A 769 3.50 -23.40 33.98
N GLN A 770 2.94 -23.76 35.14
CA GLN A 770 1.90 -24.79 35.28
C GLN A 770 2.25 -26.14 34.60
N GLY A 771 3.54 -26.51 34.63
CA GLY A 771 4.04 -27.76 34.02
C GLY A 771 4.29 -27.69 32.52
N GLU A 772 3.96 -26.58 31.87
CA GLU A 772 4.21 -26.36 30.43
C GLU A 772 5.40 -25.42 30.21
N LYS A 773 6.16 -25.68 29.13
CA LYS A 773 7.23 -24.80 28.70
C LYS A 773 6.62 -23.64 27.91
N ILE A 774 6.69 -22.44 28.46
CA ILE A 774 6.18 -21.21 27.84
C ILE A 774 7.33 -20.32 27.35
N GLU A 775 7.02 -19.47 26.39
CA GLU A 775 7.93 -18.43 25.91
C GLU A 775 7.85 -17.17 26.78
N VAL A 776 9.02 -16.57 27.00
CA VAL A 776 9.16 -15.33 27.77
C VAL A 776 9.55 -14.20 26.84
N PHE A 777 8.78 -13.13 26.91
CA PHE A 777 8.97 -11.93 26.11
C PHE A 777 9.19 -10.69 26.96
N GLU A 778 9.88 -9.73 26.39
CA GLU A 778 10.08 -8.39 26.95
C GLU A 778 9.76 -7.32 25.90
N THR A 779 9.10 -6.26 26.35
CA THR A 779 8.80 -5.10 25.51
C THR A 779 9.98 -4.15 25.49
N LYS A 780 10.65 -4.01 24.35
CA LYS A 780 11.65 -2.98 24.11
C LYS A 780 11.02 -1.79 23.39
N ARG A 781 11.02 -0.64 24.03
CA ARG A 781 10.55 0.61 23.42
C ARG A 781 11.70 1.35 22.76
N LEU A 782 11.58 1.66 21.49
CA LEU A 782 12.49 2.55 20.77
C LEU A 782 12.33 3.99 21.27
N LYS A 783 13.33 4.82 21.00
CA LYS A 783 13.25 6.27 21.30
C LYS A 783 12.18 6.94 20.47
N LYS A 784 11.59 8.01 21.02
CA LYS A 784 10.66 8.89 20.28
C LYS A 784 11.34 9.45 19.04
N SER A 785 10.59 9.51 17.94
CA SER A 785 11.07 10.08 16.67
C SER A 785 10.52 11.48 16.50
N PHE A 786 11.35 12.38 15.95
CA PHE A 786 10.93 13.72 15.54
C PHE A 786 11.46 13.98 14.15
N VAL A 787 10.57 14.37 13.25
CA VAL A 787 10.86 14.72 11.87
C VAL A 787 10.33 16.12 11.61
N TRP A 788 11.15 16.97 10.98
CA TRP A 788 10.74 18.21 10.37
C TRP A 788 11.04 18.14 8.88
N ASP A 789 9.99 18.15 8.07
CA ASP A 789 10.06 18.24 6.62
C ASP A 789 9.61 19.63 6.19
N THR A 790 10.27 20.22 5.18
CA THR A 790 9.92 21.53 4.66
C THR A 790 9.96 21.57 3.13
N ARG A 791 9.10 22.41 2.56
CA ARG A 791 9.03 22.69 1.12
C ARG A 791 9.05 24.19 0.88
N PHE A 792 9.94 24.63 0.00
CA PHE A 792 9.96 25.98 -0.56
C PHE A 792 9.55 25.91 -2.01
N GLY A 793 8.46 26.57 -2.36
CA GLY A 793 7.97 26.68 -3.74
C GLY A 793 8.08 28.13 -4.20
N PHE A 794 8.83 28.36 -5.28
CA PHE A 794 9.03 29.66 -5.89
C PHE A 794 8.34 29.70 -7.25
N ASN A 795 7.66 30.80 -7.54
CA ASN A 795 6.95 31.01 -8.79
C ASN A 795 7.36 32.36 -9.40
N TRP A 796 7.77 32.34 -10.64
CA TRP A 796 8.13 33.53 -11.39
C TRP A 796 7.24 33.69 -12.61
N ASN A 797 6.39 34.70 -12.59
CA ASN A 797 5.51 35.00 -13.71
C ASN A 797 6.33 35.50 -14.91
N LEU A 798 6.04 34.99 -16.07
CA LEU A 798 6.64 35.34 -17.35
C LEU A 798 5.55 35.93 -18.28
N PRO A 799 5.95 36.54 -19.41
CA PRO A 799 5.00 37.05 -20.40
C PRO A 799 4.01 35.95 -20.88
N LYS A 800 2.86 36.36 -21.41
CA LYS A 800 1.82 35.50 -21.96
C LYS A 800 1.19 34.52 -20.94
N LYS A 801 1.01 34.94 -19.68
CA LYS A 801 0.44 34.17 -18.59
C LYS A 801 1.18 32.85 -18.31
N SER A 802 2.46 32.78 -18.64
CA SER A 802 3.30 31.63 -18.32
C SER A 802 4.07 31.85 -17.02
N GLU A 803 4.55 30.74 -16.44
CA GLU A 803 5.22 30.75 -15.14
C GLU A 803 6.37 29.73 -15.13
N PHE A 804 7.55 30.17 -14.71
CA PHE A 804 8.61 29.25 -14.27
C PHE A 804 8.48 29.03 -12.78
N PHE A 805 8.66 27.78 -12.33
CA PHE A 805 8.61 27.46 -10.91
C PHE A 805 9.75 26.54 -10.49
N ALA A 806 10.15 26.67 -9.23
CA ALA A 806 11.10 25.79 -8.58
C ALA A 806 10.60 25.39 -7.19
N ASN A 807 10.70 24.09 -6.86
CA ASN A 807 10.38 23.60 -5.54
C ASN A 807 11.59 22.89 -4.94
N ILE A 808 11.87 23.18 -3.68
CA ILE A 808 12.94 22.54 -2.90
C ILE A 808 12.27 21.87 -1.70
N ASP A 809 12.32 20.52 -1.66
CA ASP A 809 11.91 19.76 -0.49
C ASP A 809 13.15 19.36 0.31
N ILE A 810 13.12 19.59 1.62
CA ILE A 810 14.13 19.14 2.58
C ILE A 810 13.43 18.26 3.59
N LEU A 811 13.69 16.96 3.52
CA LEU A 811 13.15 15.98 4.45
C LEU A 811 14.12 15.80 5.62
N ASN A 812 13.59 15.62 6.83
CA ASN A 812 14.36 15.52 8.07
C ASN A 812 15.39 16.65 8.20
N VAL A 813 14.92 17.90 8.17
CA VAL A 813 15.73 19.15 8.19
C VAL A 813 16.80 19.13 9.29
N LEU A 814 16.45 18.64 10.48
CA LEU A 814 17.35 18.57 11.65
C LEU A 814 18.32 17.39 11.57
N ASN A 815 18.24 16.58 10.52
CA ASN A 815 19.10 15.41 10.34
C ASN A 815 19.12 14.48 11.57
N ARG A 816 17.95 14.22 12.18
CA ARG A 816 17.84 13.37 13.37
C ARG A 816 17.93 11.90 13.02
N LYS A 817 18.63 11.14 13.88
CA LYS A 817 18.72 9.68 13.81
C LYS A 817 17.50 9.09 14.52
N ASN A 818 16.44 8.78 13.75
CA ASN A 818 15.17 8.23 14.25
C ASN A 818 15.12 6.71 14.06
N ALA A 819 14.98 5.96 15.14
CA ALA A 819 14.84 4.50 15.09
C ALA A 819 13.40 4.11 14.69
N VAL A 820 13.25 3.13 13.81
CA VAL A 820 11.95 2.65 13.30
C VAL A 820 11.65 1.20 13.60
N ALA A 821 12.66 0.37 13.74
CA ALA A 821 12.54 -1.04 14.12
C ALA A 821 13.81 -1.52 14.83
N SER A 822 13.69 -2.60 15.57
CA SER A 822 14.83 -3.30 16.16
C SER A 822 14.59 -4.81 16.04
N GLU A 823 15.54 -5.52 15.49
CA GLU A 823 15.50 -6.97 15.33
C GLU A 823 16.66 -7.64 16.03
N ASN A 824 16.47 -8.87 16.48
CA ASN A 824 17.53 -9.67 17.07
C ASN A 824 18.20 -10.50 15.96
N LYS A 825 19.35 -10.04 15.47
CA LYS A 825 20.07 -10.64 14.34
C LYS A 825 21.26 -11.48 14.88
N PHE A 826 21.41 -12.70 14.37
CA PHE A 826 22.58 -13.48 14.69
C PHE A 826 23.79 -12.93 13.95
N VAL A 827 24.77 -12.44 14.72
CA VAL A 827 26.01 -11.86 14.20
C VAL A 827 27.09 -12.92 14.17
N PHE A 828 27.46 -13.40 12.97
CA PHE A 828 28.39 -14.49 12.79
C PHE A 828 29.80 -14.21 13.33
N SER A 829 30.28 -12.98 13.18
CA SER A 829 31.58 -12.57 13.69
C SER A 829 31.66 -12.64 15.22
N GLN A 830 30.55 -12.44 15.91
CA GLN A 830 30.42 -12.48 17.35
C GLN A 830 29.90 -13.84 17.88
N ARG A 831 29.40 -14.72 16.99
CA ARG A 831 28.73 -15.98 17.34
C ARG A 831 27.59 -15.79 18.36
N SER A 832 26.93 -14.64 18.31
CA SER A 832 25.87 -14.27 19.26
C SER A 832 24.78 -13.50 18.57
N PHE A 833 23.62 -13.43 19.21
CA PHE A 833 22.55 -12.55 18.80
C PHE A 833 22.83 -11.14 19.33
N SER A 834 22.61 -10.15 18.47
CA SER A 834 22.71 -8.73 18.81
C SER A 834 21.49 -7.98 18.29
N ASP A 835 21.10 -6.99 19.07
CA ASP A 835 20.03 -6.08 18.68
C ASP A 835 20.52 -5.13 17.59
N VAL A 836 19.92 -5.21 16.41
CA VAL A 836 20.19 -4.34 15.27
C VAL A 836 19.05 -3.35 15.12
N VAL A 837 19.38 -2.07 15.07
CA VAL A 837 18.38 -1.00 14.97
C VAL A 837 18.33 -0.47 13.53
N THR A 838 17.16 -0.50 12.95
CA THR A 838 16.88 0.14 11.65
C THR A 838 16.46 1.59 11.87
N TYR A 839 17.03 2.51 11.08
CA TYR A 839 16.80 3.94 11.19
C TYR A 839 16.12 4.50 9.95
N GLN A 840 15.32 5.55 10.14
CA GLN A 840 14.83 6.38 9.03
C GLN A 840 15.99 7.00 8.27
N THR A 841 15.72 7.37 7.01
CA THR A 841 16.62 8.21 6.22
C THR A 841 16.88 9.51 6.95
N GLY A 842 18.14 9.95 7.00
CA GLY A 842 18.52 11.26 7.50
C GLY A 842 18.06 12.40 6.58
N ARG A 843 18.73 13.55 6.63
CA ARG A 843 18.36 14.67 5.77
C ARG A 843 18.48 14.30 4.29
N GLN A 844 17.41 14.60 3.52
CA GLN A 844 17.35 14.37 2.08
C GLN A 844 16.83 15.61 1.37
N PHE A 845 17.39 15.91 0.22
CA PHE A 845 16.96 17.04 -0.63
C PHE A 845 16.35 16.54 -1.93
N TRP A 846 15.30 17.24 -2.37
CA TRP A 846 14.72 17.14 -3.68
C TRP A 846 14.66 18.53 -4.32
N LEU A 847 14.93 18.59 -5.63
CA LEU A 847 14.75 19.78 -6.43
C LEU A 847 13.79 19.48 -7.57
N GLU A 848 12.76 20.30 -7.73
CA GLU A 848 11.85 20.27 -8.88
C GLU A 848 11.96 21.61 -9.62
N LEU A 849 12.12 21.55 -10.92
CA LEU A 849 12.07 22.71 -11.82
C LEU A 849 10.96 22.48 -12.84
N GLY A 850 10.22 23.51 -13.19
CA GLY A 850 9.14 23.37 -14.15
C GLY A 850 8.66 24.69 -14.74
N TYR A 851 7.85 24.51 -15.78
CA TYR A 851 7.25 25.59 -16.56
C TYR A 851 5.77 25.31 -16.75
N ARG A 852 4.94 26.34 -16.63
CA ARG A 852 3.50 26.31 -16.89
C ARG A 852 3.12 27.42 -17.84
N TRP A 853 2.11 27.17 -18.67
CA TRP A 853 1.55 28.17 -19.61
C TRP A 853 0.04 28.04 -19.73
#